data_0e307d0ff27ddda74e90b56a987e3184
#
_entry.id   0e307d0ff27ddda74e90b56a987e3184
#
_cell.length_a   1.000
_cell.length_b   1.000
_cell.length_c   1.000
_cell.angle_alpha   90.00
_cell.angle_beta   90.00
_cell.angle_gamma   90.00
#
_symmetry.space_group_name_H-M   'P 1'
#
loop_
_entity.id
_entity.type
_entity.pdbx_description
1 polymer ?
#
loop_
_entity_poly.entity_id
_entity_poly.type
_entity_poly.pdbx_seq_one_letter_code
_entity_poly.pdbx_strand_id
1 'polypeptide(L)'
;MIIRSLIIALVLSLWFISPSQSKTSADVIVYGSTPGGYCAAIAAAREGASVILLEPTSHVGGMNTGGLSFSDSDQMYRKQLMGLFHEWHMRIQKDYQSRGVTLPYDVNVKNQAVWSYEAKVASKVTDEMLREAKVKVLTKCVLQSVKKNGPRITSIVTSQGMFTGRVFIDGSYEGDLMAAAGVSWRIDRESRAEYGESYAGRQYPKALMDINGFDDKGKPLPLITSVGRGADDIGDDELMVYSFRIPMTKNAANKVPMPAPANYDPKKFELIRRYVKRHGQNAVNFSYLPVPNNKIDANNAIGSQFSIGLIGGAKEWAEADQAGRAAIVEAHKQYTLEMIHFMKTDPVFGQSRRDEIAAWGLCADEFTASDHFPPQLYVRESRRMRGLYVVTQNDIFENITKPDPIMISSFPIDSHDCRRVIQPDGKVINEGTIFPVRQMPQRIGYPYQVPYRAILPVKAECDNLLVPVALSSTHVAMSSLRIEATWMLIGQSAGIAAALTKNNDVAVQDLPYDMLKPRLEAQGQVLTLPSEFRLGAGIVLDDSTAKLAGTWSSSTTLKPFIGAGYRYAGSKGVANDGSATATFRFTPPRAGIYQVSMAYTPDASRAINVPVSFSSGTKQTSFSVDQSVDLPAGSTYRLIGSVPLVSNQETVVTIGTTGTTGFVMLDAIHLIPDEIDGAEKLNPPSQRREGAQPGKSQEQN
;
A
#
# COMPACT_ATOMS: atom_id res chain seq x y z
N MET A 1 -71.83 19.50 53.28
CA MET A 1 -72.11 19.28 51.83
C MET A 1 -70.76 19.26 51.06
N ILE A 2 -70.32 18.09 50.78
CA ILE A 2 -69.02 17.84 50.18
C ILE A 2 -69.22 17.57 48.69
N ILE A 3 -68.71 18.45 47.79
CA ILE A 3 -68.68 18.23 46.35
C ILE A 3 -67.36 17.58 46.03
N ARG A 4 -67.36 16.34 45.56
CA ARG A 4 -66.21 15.64 45.02
C ARG A 4 -66.05 15.97 43.54
N SER A 5 -64.94 16.60 43.16
CA SER A 5 -64.55 16.81 41.76
C SER A 5 -63.74 15.57 41.27
N LEU A 6 -64.33 14.87 40.27
CA LEU A 6 -63.65 13.81 39.53
C LEU A 6 -62.74 14.43 38.46
N ILE A 7 -61.43 14.24 38.56
CA ILE A 7 -60.47 14.57 37.50
C ILE A 7 -60.28 13.31 36.65
N ILE A 8 -60.78 13.34 35.42
CA ILE A 8 -60.52 12.31 34.40
C ILE A 8 -59.19 12.63 33.75
N ALA A 9 -58.13 11.85 34.05
CA ALA A 9 -56.85 11.92 33.36
C ALA A 9 -56.93 11.23 31.98
N LEU A 10 -56.95 12.02 30.91
CA LEU A 10 -56.87 11.53 29.55
C LEU A 10 -55.42 11.19 29.25
N VAL A 11 -55.01 9.92 29.27
CA VAL A 11 -53.69 9.47 28.82
C VAL A 11 -53.67 9.45 27.30
N LEU A 12 -53.15 10.50 26.71
CA LEU A 12 -52.77 10.52 25.28
C LEU A 12 -51.55 9.62 25.06
N SER A 13 -51.77 8.39 24.63
CA SER A 13 -50.72 7.52 24.08
C SER A 13 -50.30 8.07 22.74
N LEU A 14 -49.22 8.89 22.74
CA LEU A 14 -48.50 9.26 21.53
C LEU A 14 -47.85 7.99 20.94
N TRP A 15 -48.50 7.40 19.97
CA TRP A 15 -47.90 6.43 19.09
C TRP A 15 -46.84 7.19 18.27
N PHE A 16 -45.57 7.02 18.63
CA PHE A 16 -44.48 7.38 17.75
C PHE A 16 -44.59 6.49 16.50
N ILE A 17 -45.22 6.99 15.46
CA ILE A 17 -45.11 6.43 14.11
C ILE A 17 -43.66 6.67 13.68
N SER A 18 -42.79 5.69 13.90
CA SER A 18 -41.50 5.69 13.27
C SER A 18 -41.72 5.81 11.78
N PRO A 19 -41.11 6.82 11.09
CA PRO A 19 -41.27 6.95 9.64
C PRO A 19 -40.87 5.61 9.02
N SER A 20 -41.73 5.06 8.19
CA SER A 20 -41.44 3.83 7.43
C SER A 20 -40.17 4.12 6.63
N GLN A 21 -39.04 3.57 7.05
CA GLN A 21 -37.78 3.70 6.31
C GLN A 21 -38.02 3.12 4.92
N SER A 22 -37.76 3.92 3.88
CA SER A 22 -37.89 3.49 2.50
C SER A 22 -36.99 2.27 2.26
N LYS A 23 -37.59 1.17 1.81
CA LYS A 23 -36.86 -0.06 1.46
C LYS A 23 -36.50 0.00 0.00
N THR A 24 -35.21 -0.02 -0.31
CA THR A 24 -34.69 -0.05 -1.69
C THR A 24 -33.92 -1.37 -1.89
N SER A 25 -34.12 -1.99 -3.06
CA SER A 25 -33.55 -3.31 -3.39
C SER A 25 -32.71 -3.25 -4.67
N ALA A 26 -31.62 -4.00 -4.68
CA ALA A 26 -30.83 -4.30 -5.88
C ALA A 26 -30.21 -5.70 -5.75
N ASP A 27 -29.67 -6.25 -6.83
CA ASP A 27 -28.93 -7.51 -6.77
C ASP A 27 -27.63 -7.37 -5.93
N VAL A 28 -26.90 -6.29 -6.17
CA VAL A 28 -25.62 -5.99 -5.51
C VAL A 28 -25.70 -4.62 -4.82
N ILE A 29 -25.33 -4.58 -3.57
CA ILE A 29 -25.17 -3.36 -2.78
C ILE A 29 -23.67 -3.17 -2.53
N VAL A 30 -23.12 -2.04 -2.99
CA VAL A 30 -21.74 -1.64 -2.71
C VAL A 30 -21.76 -0.51 -1.70
N TYR A 31 -21.03 -0.64 -0.60
CA TYR A 31 -20.86 0.40 0.41
C TYR A 31 -19.45 0.98 0.37
N GLY A 32 -19.34 2.30 0.17
CA GLY A 32 -18.10 3.02 -0.08
C GLY A 32 -17.74 3.11 -1.56
N SER A 33 -17.49 4.33 -2.04
CA SER A 33 -17.16 4.64 -3.43
C SER A 33 -15.68 4.87 -3.68
N THR A 34 -14.81 4.21 -2.91
CA THR A 34 -13.36 4.23 -3.16
C THR A 34 -13.05 3.67 -4.56
N PRO A 35 -11.79 3.75 -5.04
CA PRO A 35 -11.41 3.13 -6.32
C PRO A 35 -11.84 1.66 -6.44
N GLY A 36 -11.76 0.88 -5.37
CA GLY A 36 -12.27 -0.48 -5.32
C GLY A 36 -13.80 -0.55 -5.39
N GLY A 37 -14.48 0.36 -4.68
CA GLY A 37 -15.93 0.37 -4.61
C GLY A 37 -16.61 0.75 -5.93
N TYR A 38 -16.20 1.86 -6.56
CA TYR A 38 -16.82 2.24 -7.82
C TYR A 38 -16.49 1.28 -8.97
N CYS A 39 -15.28 0.71 -9.00
CA CYS A 39 -14.94 -0.33 -9.98
C CYS A 39 -15.75 -1.60 -9.77
N ALA A 40 -16.00 -2.01 -8.51
CA ALA A 40 -16.86 -3.14 -8.22
C ALA A 40 -18.32 -2.89 -8.68
N ALA A 41 -18.84 -1.69 -8.45
CA ALA A 41 -20.19 -1.32 -8.87
C ALA A 41 -20.33 -1.35 -10.41
N ILE A 42 -19.36 -0.76 -11.14
CA ILE A 42 -19.35 -0.76 -12.60
C ILE A 42 -19.24 -2.18 -13.15
N ALA A 43 -18.33 -2.99 -12.62
CA ALA A 43 -18.10 -4.35 -13.09
C ALA A 43 -19.33 -5.25 -12.85
N ALA A 44 -19.94 -5.19 -11.68
CA ALA A 44 -21.16 -5.93 -11.38
C ALA A 44 -22.33 -5.54 -12.30
N ALA A 45 -22.49 -4.24 -12.56
CA ALA A 45 -23.53 -3.76 -13.48
C ALA A 45 -23.29 -4.20 -14.93
N ARG A 46 -22.04 -4.22 -15.41
CA ARG A 46 -21.68 -4.73 -16.74
C ARG A 46 -21.90 -6.23 -16.88
N GLU A 47 -21.87 -6.99 -15.79
CA GLU A 47 -22.27 -8.40 -15.73
C GLU A 47 -23.79 -8.60 -15.61
N GLY A 48 -24.60 -7.53 -15.73
CA GLY A 48 -26.06 -7.58 -15.76
C GLY A 48 -26.73 -7.57 -14.38
N ALA A 49 -26.02 -7.24 -13.30
CA ALA A 49 -26.64 -7.03 -12.00
C ALA A 49 -27.24 -5.64 -11.89
N SER A 50 -28.38 -5.50 -11.20
CA SER A 50 -28.82 -4.21 -10.68
C SER A 50 -27.93 -3.79 -9.49
N VAL A 51 -27.39 -2.57 -9.50
CA VAL A 51 -26.38 -2.14 -8.53
C VAL A 51 -26.76 -0.81 -7.88
N ILE A 52 -26.61 -0.74 -6.56
CA ILE A 52 -26.65 0.51 -5.80
C ILE A 52 -25.30 0.71 -5.14
N LEU A 53 -24.68 1.86 -5.38
CA LEU A 53 -23.45 2.32 -4.72
C LEU A 53 -23.83 3.36 -3.64
N LEU A 54 -23.51 3.05 -2.40
CA LEU A 54 -23.77 3.88 -1.23
C LEU A 54 -22.47 4.50 -0.74
N GLU A 55 -22.40 5.82 -0.77
CA GLU A 55 -21.24 6.57 -0.30
C GLU A 55 -21.58 7.29 1.02
N PRO A 56 -20.83 7.06 2.11
CA PRO A 56 -21.11 7.71 3.39
C PRO A 56 -20.89 9.23 3.39
N THR A 57 -20.01 9.73 2.54
CA THR A 57 -19.69 11.14 2.39
C THR A 57 -20.49 11.81 1.25
N SER A 58 -20.18 13.03 0.91
CA SER A 58 -20.70 13.70 -0.29
C SER A 58 -19.80 13.51 -1.52
N HIS A 59 -18.62 12.88 -1.36
CA HIS A 59 -17.59 12.76 -2.38
C HIS A 59 -17.53 11.34 -2.94
N VAL A 60 -17.55 11.19 -4.27
CA VAL A 60 -17.50 9.89 -4.97
C VAL A 60 -16.14 9.68 -5.60
N GLY A 61 -15.57 8.47 -5.46
CA GLY A 61 -14.33 8.06 -6.11
C GLY A 61 -13.08 8.04 -5.22
N GLY A 62 -13.24 8.34 -3.92
CA GLY A 62 -12.16 8.29 -2.94
C GLY A 62 -10.96 9.14 -3.35
N MET A 63 -9.75 8.59 -3.21
CA MET A 63 -8.51 9.32 -3.51
C MET A 63 -8.35 9.65 -4.99
N ASN A 64 -8.79 8.80 -5.92
CA ASN A 64 -8.67 9.06 -7.36
C ASN A 64 -9.31 10.39 -7.80
N THR A 65 -10.33 10.83 -7.09
CA THR A 65 -11.08 12.05 -7.38
C THR A 65 -10.96 13.09 -6.29
N GLY A 66 -10.38 12.74 -5.13
CA GLY A 66 -10.39 13.52 -3.90
C GLY A 66 -9.04 14.13 -3.49
N GLY A 67 -8.06 14.17 -4.38
CA GLY A 67 -6.77 14.80 -4.08
C GLY A 67 -5.59 14.18 -4.80
N LEU A 68 -5.51 12.85 -4.90
CA LEU A 68 -4.48 12.16 -5.64
C LEU A 68 -4.52 12.58 -7.11
N SER A 69 -3.54 13.35 -7.53
CA SER A 69 -3.45 13.86 -8.91
C SER A 69 -2.22 13.34 -9.64
N PHE A 70 -1.26 12.79 -8.91
CA PHE A 70 -0.08 12.10 -9.45
C PHE A 70 -0.11 10.64 -8.96
N SER A 71 -0.37 9.71 -9.86
CA SER A 71 -0.60 8.31 -9.52
C SER A 71 0.70 7.58 -9.20
N ASP A 72 0.77 6.93 -8.03
CA ASP A 72 1.89 6.08 -7.64
C ASP A 72 1.99 4.79 -8.48
N SER A 73 1.03 4.54 -9.38
CA SER A 73 1.05 3.43 -10.34
C SER A 73 2.22 3.48 -11.34
N ASP A 74 2.94 4.60 -11.40
CA ASP A 74 4.20 4.71 -12.16
C ASP A 74 5.32 3.79 -11.61
N GLN A 75 5.18 3.30 -10.38
CA GLN A 75 6.04 2.32 -9.75
C GLN A 75 5.56 0.88 -9.93
N MET A 76 4.49 0.66 -10.70
CA MET A 76 3.93 -0.66 -10.98
C MET A 76 4.29 -1.12 -12.40
N TYR A 77 4.32 -2.44 -12.60
CA TYR A 77 4.57 -3.03 -13.91
C TYR A 77 3.36 -2.82 -14.85
N ARG A 78 3.51 -1.95 -15.84
CA ARG A 78 2.41 -1.42 -16.66
C ARG A 78 1.59 -2.45 -17.41
N LYS A 79 2.22 -3.50 -17.93
CA LYS A 79 1.52 -4.53 -18.71
C LYS A 79 0.43 -5.27 -17.92
N GLN A 80 0.44 -5.15 -16.58
CA GLN A 80 -0.56 -5.77 -15.71
C GLN A 80 -1.72 -4.84 -15.38
N LEU A 81 -1.56 -3.53 -15.61
CA LEU A 81 -2.55 -2.51 -15.27
C LEU A 81 -3.58 -2.34 -16.41
N MET A 82 -4.46 -3.32 -16.54
CA MET A 82 -5.47 -3.42 -17.60
C MET A 82 -6.89 -3.28 -17.01
N GLY A 83 -7.90 -3.80 -17.68
CA GLY A 83 -9.29 -3.76 -17.22
C GLY A 83 -9.83 -2.33 -17.03
N LEU A 84 -10.62 -2.11 -15.98
CA LEU A 84 -11.22 -0.80 -15.66
C LEU A 84 -10.19 0.28 -15.36
N PHE A 85 -9.04 -0.07 -14.80
CA PHE A 85 -7.96 0.87 -14.58
C PHE A 85 -7.44 1.45 -15.91
N HIS A 86 -7.17 0.59 -16.90
CA HIS A 86 -6.76 1.03 -18.23
C HIS A 86 -7.84 1.89 -18.89
N GLU A 87 -9.09 1.44 -18.90
CA GLU A 87 -10.21 2.17 -19.47
C GLU A 87 -10.36 3.56 -18.88
N TRP A 88 -10.30 3.66 -17.54
CA TRP A 88 -10.44 4.92 -16.83
C TRP A 88 -9.34 5.94 -17.22
N HIS A 89 -8.09 5.50 -17.29
CA HIS A 89 -6.99 6.37 -17.73
C HIS A 89 -7.07 6.74 -19.21
N MET A 90 -7.50 5.84 -20.08
CA MET A 90 -7.70 6.16 -21.49
C MET A 90 -8.83 7.18 -21.70
N ARG A 91 -9.87 7.14 -20.87
CA ARG A 91 -10.95 8.16 -20.90
C ARG A 91 -10.44 9.52 -20.39
N ILE A 92 -9.60 9.57 -19.37
CA ILE A 92 -8.93 10.79 -18.91
C ILE A 92 -8.08 11.37 -20.05
N GLN A 93 -7.25 10.58 -20.70
CA GLN A 93 -6.44 11.02 -21.84
C GLN A 93 -7.31 11.59 -22.96
N LYS A 94 -8.42 10.93 -23.30
CA LYS A 94 -9.36 11.39 -24.30
C LYS A 94 -10.01 12.74 -23.93
N ASP A 95 -10.32 12.95 -22.66
CA ASP A 95 -10.85 14.24 -22.19
C ASP A 95 -9.84 15.37 -22.42
N TYR A 96 -8.57 15.18 -22.06
CA TYR A 96 -7.53 16.17 -22.34
C TYR A 96 -7.35 16.43 -23.84
N GLN A 97 -7.32 15.40 -24.65
CA GLN A 97 -7.22 15.52 -26.12
C GLN A 97 -8.40 16.31 -26.71
N SER A 98 -9.62 16.05 -26.24
CA SER A 98 -10.82 16.75 -26.72
C SER A 98 -10.84 18.24 -26.41
N ARG A 99 -10.07 18.67 -25.40
CA ARG A 99 -9.91 20.09 -25.02
C ARG A 99 -8.64 20.73 -25.60
N GLY A 100 -7.89 20.00 -26.46
CA GLY A 100 -6.65 20.49 -27.05
C GLY A 100 -5.50 20.64 -26.06
N VAL A 101 -5.58 19.98 -24.89
CA VAL A 101 -4.52 20.00 -23.88
C VAL A 101 -3.47 18.96 -24.22
N THR A 102 -2.26 19.41 -24.48
CA THR A 102 -1.10 18.52 -24.64
C THR A 102 -0.53 18.17 -23.27
N LEU A 103 -0.50 16.88 -22.96
CA LEU A 103 0.12 16.39 -21.74
C LEU A 103 1.64 16.40 -21.88
N PRO A 104 2.41 16.78 -20.85
CA PRO A 104 3.86 16.78 -20.89
C PRO A 104 4.47 15.36 -20.79
N TYR A 105 3.65 14.33 -20.72
CA TYR A 105 4.02 12.91 -20.59
C TYR A 105 2.97 12.04 -21.27
N ASP A 106 3.39 10.85 -21.65
CA ASP A 106 2.50 9.84 -22.22
C ASP A 106 1.74 9.10 -21.11
N VAL A 107 0.41 9.12 -21.17
CA VAL A 107 -0.47 8.37 -20.26
C VAL A 107 -0.81 6.97 -20.76
N ASN A 108 -0.14 6.48 -21.80
CA ASN A 108 -0.35 5.16 -22.35
C ASN A 108 0.12 4.08 -21.35
N VAL A 109 -0.77 3.14 -21.00
CA VAL A 109 -0.46 2.04 -20.07
C VAL A 109 0.61 1.08 -20.56
N LYS A 110 0.89 1.04 -21.87
CA LYS A 110 1.95 0.19 -22.44
C LYS A 110 3.35 0.71 -22.12
N ASN A 111 3.48 1.98 -21.82
CA ASN A 111 4.74 2.61 -21.51
C ASN A 111 4.88 2.82 -20.00
N GLN A 112 6.10 2.71 -19.47
CA GLN A 112 6.39 3.01 -18.07
C GLN A 112 6.48 4.55 -17.89
N ALA A 113 5.35 5.22 -18.02
CA ALA A 113 5.24 6.66 -17.94
C ALA A 113 4.54 7.10 -16.64
N VAL A 114 4.76 8.33 -16.27
CA VAL A 114 4.06 8.96 -15.14
C VAL A 114 2.60 9.19 -15.52
N TRP A 115 1.70 8.85 -14.62
CA TRP A 115 0.28 9.10 -14.77
C TRP A 115 -0.16 10.21 -13.83
N SER A 116 -0.51 11.36 -14.40
CA SER A 116 -1.05 12.44 -13.62
C SER A 116 -2.23 13.10 -14.34
N TYR A 117 -3.13 13.64 -13.54
CA TYR A 117 -4.42 14.18 -14.00
C TYR A 117 -4.97 15.17 -12.98
N GLU A 118 -5.87 16.02 -13.43
CA GLU A 118 -6.62 16.90 -12.54
C GLU A 118 -7.77 16.15 -11.87
N ALA A 119 -7.99 16.37 -10.58
CA ALA A 119 -9.03 15.69 -9.81
C ALA A 119 -10.44 15.91 -10.41
N LYS A 120 -10.73 17.11 -10.92
CA LYS A 120 -11.99 17.41 -11.62
C LYS A 120 -12.20 16.54 -12.88
N VAL A 121 -11.13 16.22 -13.62
CA VAL A 121 -11.20 15.35 -14.81
C VAL A 121 -11.44 13.91 -14.38
N ALA A 122 -10.74 13.46 -13.36
CA ALA A 122 -10.94 12.15 -12.76
C ALA A 122 -12.38 11.95 -12.26
N SER A 123 -12.93 12.95 -11.55
CA SER A 123 -14.31 12.92 -11.08
C SER A 123 -15.31 12.83 -12.24
N LYS A 124 -15.15 13.67 -13.27
CA LYS A 124 -16.00 13.64 -14.47
C LYS A 124 -16.01 12.25 -15.12
N VAL A 125 -14.83 11.66 -15.35
CA VAL A 125 -14.71 10.33 -15.98
C VAL A 125 -15.33 9.25 -15.11
N THR A 126 -15.14 9.29 -13.79
CA THR A 126 -15.73 8.32 -12.85
C THR A 126 -17.26 8.41 -12.89
N ASP A 127 -17.84 9.61 -12.85
CA ASP A 127 -19.28 9.82 -12.91
C ASP A 127 -19.87 9.36 -14.26
N GLU A 128 -19.16 9.61 -15.37
CA GLU A 128 -19.56 9.13 -16.69
C GLU A 128 -19.59 7.60 -16.74
N MET A 129 -18.57 6.91 -16.24
CA MET A 129 -18.50 5.45 -16.24
C MET A 129 -19.60 4.83 -15.36
N LEU A 130 -19.87 5.40 -14.17
CA LEU A 130 -20.97 4.96 -13.30
C LEU A 130 -22.33 5.12 -13.96
N ARG A 131 -22.57 6.27 -14.60
CA ARG A 131 -23.82 6.55 -15.32
C ARG A 131 -24.03 5.63 -16.52
N GLU A 132 -23.00 5.42 -17.34
CA GLU A 132 -23.03 4.50 -18.49
C GLU A 132 -23.33 3.06 -18.06
N ALA A 133 -22.77 2.63 -16.93
CA ALA A 133 -23.04 1.33 -16.32
C ALA A 133 -24.43 1.28 -15.63
N LYS A 134 -25.18 2.38 -15.58
CA LYS A 134 -26.50 2.49 -14.92
C LYS A 134 -26.45 2.17 -13.42
N VAL A 135 -25.32 2.45 -12.75
CA VAL A 135 -25.20 2.31 -11.30
C VAL A 135 -26.01 3.42 -10.62
N LYS A 136 -26.87 3.05 -9.68
CA LYS A 136 -27.56 4.04 -8.83
C LYS A 136 -26.61 4.46 -7.71
N VAL A 137 -26.13 5.70 -7.73
CA VAL A 137 -25.25 6.27 -6.71
C VAL A 137 -26.07 7.10 -5.71
N LEU A 138 -25.85 6.86 -4.43
CA LEU A 138 -26.42 7.63 -3.32
C LEU A 138 -25.30 8.06 -2.38
N THR A 139 -25.18 9.35 -2.13
CA THR A 139 -24.20 9.94 -1.21
C THR A 139 -24.80 10.24 0.16
N LYS A 140 -23.95 10.53 1.16
CA LYS A 140 -24.36 10.77 2.56
C LYS A 140 -25.15 9.60 3.18
N CYS A 141 -24.85 8.39 2.75
CA CYS A 141 -25.46 7.15 3.23
C CYS A 141 -24.64 6.53 4.36
N VAL A 142 -24.65 7.13 5.54
CA VAL A 142 -23.90 6.65 6.70
C VAL A 142 -24.50 5.34 7.23
N LEU A 143 -23.69 4.29 7.32
CA LEU A 143 -24.09 2.98 7.85
C LEU A 143 -24.47 3.09 9.32
N GLN A 144 -25.60 2.53 9.69
CA GLN A 144 -26.12 2.51 11.05
C GLN A 144 -26.19 1.09 11.62
N SER A 145 -26.59 0.12 10.82
CA SER A 145 -26.64 -1.29 11.24
C SER A 145 -26.72 -2.26 10.06
N VAL A 146 -26.39 -3.51 10.34
CA VAL A 146 -26.51 -4.65 9.42
C VAL A 146 -27.49 -5.65 10.01
N LYS A 147 -28.43 -6.15 9.19
CA LYS A 147 -29.33 -7.25 9.56
C LYS A 147 -28.89 -8.53 8.87
N LYS A 148 -28.82 -9.61 9.62
CA LYS A 148 -28.40 -10.93 9.14
C LYS A 148 -29.43 -12.01 9.47
N ASN A 149 -29.41 -13.08 8.67
CA ASN A 149 -30.04 -14.37 9.00
C ASN A 149 -28.93 -15.43 8.93
N GLY A 150 -28.47 -15.91 10.09
CA GLY A 150 -27.25 -16.70 10.18
C GLY A 150 -26.04 -15.92 9.65
N PRO A 151 -25.23 -16.50 8.75
CA PRO A 151 -24.08 -15.82 8.15
C PRO A 151 -24.48 -14.82 7.04
N ARG A 152 -25.73 -14.82 6.56
CA ARG A 152 -26.16 -14.04 5.40
C ARG A 152 -26.65 -12.66 5.78
N ILE A 153 -26.07 -11.60 5.21
CA ILE A 153 -26.62 -10.24 5.29
C ILE A 153 -27.95 -10.20 4.50
N THR A 154 -29.00 -9.72 5.15
CA THR A 154 -30.33 -9.55 4.54
C THR A 154 -30.62 -8.11 4.18
N SER A 155 -30.08 -7.16 4.95
CA SER A 155 -30.17 -5.73 4.65
C SER A 155 -29.12 -4.93 5.44
N ILE A 156 -28.82 -3.74 4.93
CA ILE A 156 -28.10 -2.70 5.64
C ILE A 156 -29.03 -1.51 5.87
N VAL A 157 -28.89 -0.85 7.02
CA VAL A 157 -29.62 0.36 7.39
C VAL A 157 -28.62 1.50 7.38
N THR A 158 -28.97 2.57 6.68
CA THR A 158 -28.17 3.80 6.61
C THR A 158 -28.99 5.01 7.02
N SER A 159 -28.36 6.17 7.12
CA SER A 159 -29.04 7.45 7.35
C SER A 159 -30.10 7.79 6.30
N GLN A 160 -30.08 7.13 5.12
CA GLN A 160 -31.04 7.36 4.04
C GLN A 160 -32.03 6.21 3.80
N GLY A 161 -32.07 5.24 4.67
CA GLY A 161 -33.03 4.14 4.61
C GLY A 161 -32.40 2.76 4.62
N MET A 162 -33.22 1.75 4.32
CA MET A 162 -32.85 0.35 4.32
C MET A 162 -32.60 -0.15 2.89
N PHE A 163 -31.48 -0.84 2.71
CA PHE A 163 -31.09 -1.43 1.43
C PHE A 163 -30.98 -2.94 1.55
N THR A 164 -31.57 -3.64 0.60
CA THR A 164 -31.54 -5.11 0.53
C THR A 164 -30.84 -5.54 -0.75
N GLY A 165 -30.03 -6.59 -0.65
CA GLY A 165 -29.29 -7.16 -1.77
C GLY A 165 -29.13 -8.67 -1.65
N ARG A 166 -28.76 -9.32 -2.75
CA ARG A 166 -28.31 -10.72 -2.73
C ARG A 166 -26.85 -10.83 -2.32
N VAL A 167 -26.02 -9.90 -2.81
CA VAL A 167 -24.59 -9.81 -2.50
C VAL A 167 -24.26 -8.39 -2.07
N PHE A 168 -23.35 -8.28 -1.13
CA PHE A 168 -22.84 -7.03 -0.60
C PHE A 168 -21.34 -6.90 -0.89
N ILE A 169 -20.85 -5.68 -1.12
CA ILE A 169 -19.43 -5.39 -1.29
C ILE A 169 -19.07 -4.25 -0.36
N ASP A 170 -18.06 -4.47 0.50
CA ASP A 170 -17.48 -3.40 1.29
C ASP A 170 -16.35 -2.73 0.50
N GLY A 171 -16.68 -1.63 -0.15
CA GLY A 171 -15.74 -0.79 -0.89
C GLY A 171 -15.22 0.40 -0.08
N SER A 172 -15.42 0.45 1.25
CA SER A 172 -14.89 1.51 2.10
C SER A 172 -13.42 1.29 2.44
N TYR A 173 -12.67 2.36 2.71
CA TYR A 173 -11.29 2.26 3.20
C TYR A 173 -11.23 1.63 4.59
N GLU A 174 -12.27 1.82 5.37
CA GLU A 174 -12.36 1.45 6.79
C GLU A 174 -12.81 0.02 7.04
N GLY A 175 -13.43 -0.64 6.06
CA GLY A 175 -14.07 -1.93 6.27
C GLY A 175 -15.31 -1.83 7.19
N ASP A 176 -16.09 -0.75 7.06
CA ASP A 176 -17.19 -0.45 7.97
C ASP A 176 -18.34 -1.46 7.82
N LEU A 177 -18.69 -1.85 6.60
CA LEU A 177 -19.72 -2.85 6.36
C LEU A 177 -19.26 -4.24 6.85
N MET A 178 -17.99 -4.57 6.61
CA MET A 178 -17.36 -5.80 7.09
C MET A 178 -17.45 -5.92 8.61
N ALA A 179 -17.03 -4.87 9.31
CA ALA A 179 -17.05 -4.83 10.78
C ALA A 179 -18.49 -4.89 11.33
N ALA A 180 -19.42 -4.12 10.76
CA ALA A 180 -20.82 -4.11 11.15
C ALA A 180 -21.54 -5.44 10.85
N ALA A 181 -21.05 -6.21 9.87
CA ALA A 181 -21.54 -7.56 9.56
C ALA A 181 -20.99 -8.62 10.51
N GLY A 182 -20.13 -8.28 11.46
CA GLY A 182 -19.51 -9.20 12.41
C GLY A 182 -18.46 -10.12 11.79
N VAL A 183 -17.83 -9.69 10.71
CA VAL A 183 -16.67 -10.37 10.13
C VAL A 183 -15.42 -10.03 10.93
N SER A 184 -14.57 -11.00 11.17
CA SER A 184 -13.31 -10.83 11.92
C SER A 184 -12.32 -9.92 11.18
N TRP A 185 -11.70 -9.00 11.91
CA TRP A 185 -10.74 -8.02 11.38
C TRP A 185 -9.66 -7.69 12.41
N ARG A 186 -8.67 -6.93 12.00
CA ARG A 186 -7.60 -6.38 12.83
C ARG A 186 -7.17 -4.99 12.34
N ILE A 187 -6.53 -4.20 13.21
CA ILE A 187 -5.94 -2.89 12.91
C ILE A 187 -4.48 -2.78 13.36
N ASP A 188 -3.98 -3.77 14.08
CA ASP A 188 -2.64 -3.84 14.64
C ASP A 188 -1.58 -4.17 13.59
N ARG A 189 -0.32 -3.83 13.89
CA ARG A 189 0.83 -4.36 13.15
C ARG A 189 1.23 -5.71 13.75
N GLU A 190 1.39 -6.71 12.89
CA GLU A 190 1.79 -8.05 13.29
C GLU A 190 3.22 -8.05 13.85
N SER A 191 3.49 -8.96 14.79
CA SER A 191 4.87 -9.30 15.16
C SER A 191 5.54 -10.10 14.05
N ARG A 192 6.88 -10.07 13.99
CA ARG A 192 7.63 -10.85 13.01
C ARG A 192 7.33 -12.36 13.10
N ALA A 193 7.14 -12.87 14.30
CA ALA A 193 6.90 -14.28 14.55
C ALA A 193 5.54 -14.79 14.04
N GLU A 194 4.54 -13.91 13.87
CA GLU A 194 3.18 -14.31 13.53
C GLU A 194 3.07 -14.92 12.12
N TYR A 195 3.74 -14.30 11.13
CA TYR A 195 3.75 -14.77 9.73
C TYR A 195 5.16 -14.98 9.16
N GLY A 196 6.21 -14.87 9.98
CA GLY A 196 7.59 -14.99 9.52
C GLY A 196 8.04 -13.85 8.60
N GLU A 197 7.45 -12.67 8.73
CA GLU A 197 7.73 -11.51 7.88
C GLU A 197 8.93 -10.71 8.41
N SER A 198 9.99 -10.58 7.62
CA SER A 198 11.21 -9.89 8.04
C SER A 198 11.03 -8.39 8.30
N TYR A 199 10.01 -7.78 7.71
CA TYR A 199 9.66 -6.37 7.87
C TYR A 199 8.47 -6.12 8.80
N ALA A 200 7.91 -7.16 9.43
CA ALA A 200 6.86 -7.00 10.43
C ALA A 200 7.39 -6.44 11.76
N GLY A 201 6.49 -5.98 12.59
CA GLY A 201 6.80 -5.32 13.85
C GLY A 201 7.26 -3.89 13.67
N ARG A 202 7.86 -3.34 14.73
CA ARG A 202 8.40 -1.98 14.73
C ARG A 202 9.62 -1.87 13.84
N GLN A 203 9.69 -0.79 13.05
CA GLN A 203 10.75 -0.57 12.08
C GLN A 203 11.46 0.75 12.37
N TYR A 204 12.69 0.66 12.85
CA TYR A 204 13.52 1.84 13.14
C TYR A 204 14.58 2.04 12.07
N PRO A 205 14.56 3.17 11.35
CA PRO A 205 15.61 3.49 10.38
C PRO A 205 16.95 3.71 11.09
N LYS A 206 18.06 3.56 10.35
CA LYS A 206 19.41 3.80 10.90
C LYS A 206 19.68 5.30 11.13
N ALA A 207 19.04 6.18 10.35
CA ALA A 207 19.26 7.62 10.43
C ALA A 207 18.46 8.25 11.56
N LEU A 208 19.15 8.92 12.47
CA LEU A 208 18.58 9.71 13.57
C LEU A 208 18.36 11.15 13.10
N MET A 209 17.38 11.83 13.71
CA MET A 209 17.19 13.26 13.48
C MET A 209 18.29 14.12 14.14
N ASP A 210 19.08 13.57 15.05
CA ASP A 210 20.15 14.23 15.81
C ASP A 210 19.71 15.54 16.46
N ILE A 211 18.50 15.55 17.02
CA ILE A 211 17.89 16.65 17.78
C ILE A 211 17.27 16.12 19.05
N ASN A 212 17.28 16.95 20.11
CA ASN A 212 16.64 16.63 21.38
C ASN A 212 15.11 16.81 21.28
N GLY A 213 14.36 15.79 21.71
CA GLY A 213 12.89 15.77 21.72
C GLY A 213 12.25 16.38 22.97
N PHE A 214 13.02 16.76 24.00
CA PHE A 214 12.51 17.35 25.24
C PHE A 214 12.66 18.88 25.28
N ASP A 215 11.74 19.53 25.96
CA ASP A 215 11.87 20.93 26.35
C ASP A 215 12.86 21.12 27.54
N ASP A 216 13.06 22.37 27.99
CA ASP A 216 13.97 22.69 29.09
C ASP A 216 13.50 22.16 30.45
N LYS A 217 12.26 21.69 30.54
CA LYS A 217 11.67 21.08 31.77
C LYS A 217 11.63 19.55 31.68
N GLY A 218 12.21 18.96 30.66
CA GLY A 218 12.19 17.51 30.40
C GLY A 218 10.86 16.96 29.91
N LYS A 219 9.94 17.81 29.43
CA LYS A 219 8.68 17.39 28.85
C LYS A 219 8.87 17.14 27.33
N PRO A 220 8.28 16.07 26.75
CA PRO A 220 8.28 15.86 25.30
C PRO A 220 7.73 17.09 24.56
N LEU A 221 8.43 17.49 23.51
CA LEU A 221 7.97 18.54 22.60
C LEU A 221 6.71 18.11 21.85
N PRO A 222 5.89 19.06 21.39
CA PRO A 222 4.77 18.74 20.49
C PRO A 222 5.24 17.95 19.27
N LEU A 223 4.34 17.14 18.70
CA LEU A 223 4.57 16.22 17.57
C LEU A 223 5.41 14.97 17.92
N ILE A 224 5.84 14.80 19.16
CA ILE A 224 6.33 13.52 19.68
C ILE A 224 5.11 12.65 20.05
N THR A 225 5.13 11.40 19.64
CA THR A 225 4.02 10.46 19.90
C THR A 225 4.32 9.50 21.05
N SER A 226 5.60 9.20 21.31
CA SER A 226 6.00 8.33 22.41
C SER A 226 7.42 8.58 22.88
N VAL A 227 7.71 8.11 24.11
CA VAL A 227 9.03 8.11 24.73
C VAL A 227 9.48 6.67 24.95
N GLY A 228 10.71 6.38 24.59
CA GLY A 228 11.30 5.06 24.67
C GLY A 228 11.11 4.24 23.40
N ARG A 229 12.23 3.66 22.95
CA ARG A 229 12.25 2.73 21.84
C ARG A 229 11.74 1.37 22.32
N GLY A 230 10.79 0.75 21.67
CA GLY A 230 10.41 -0.64 21.92
C GLY A 230 11.32 -1.62 21.17
N ALA A 231 11.10 -2.91 21.37
CA ALA A 231 11.77 -3.96 20.59
C ALA A 231 11.31 -3.92 19.13
N ASP A 232 12.20 -4.28 18.20
CA ASP A 232 12.00 -4.09 16.76
C ASP A 232 11.00 -5.09 16.15
N ASP A 233 10.91 -6.30 16.70
CA ASP A 233 10.16 -7.43 16.15
C ASP A 233 8.75 -7.61 16.75
N ILE A 234 8.38 -6.74 17.67
CA ILE A 234 7.07 -6.78 18.35
C ILE A 234 6.06 -5.95 17.59
N GLY A 235 4.85 -6.49 17.41
CA GLY A 235 3.73 -5.75 16.86
C GLY A 235 3.15 -4.72 17.83
N ASP A 236 2.27 -3.85 17.35
CA ASP A 236 1.54 -2.85 18.13
C ASP A 236 0.27 -2.39 17.39
N ASP A 237 -0.46 -1.45 17.95
CA ASP A 237 -1.72 -0.91 17.43
C ASP A 237 -1.55 0.39 16.62
N GLU A 238 -0.35 0.66 16.10
CA GLU A 238 -0.07 1.89 15.36
C GLU A 238 -0.38 1.75 13.87
N LEU A 239 -0.81 2.84 13.25
CA LEU A 239 -1.16 2.95 11.84
C LEU A 239 -0.19 3.86 11.09
N MET A 240 -0.05 3.63 9.78
CA MET A 240 0.67 4.54 8.88
C MET A 240 0.09 5.95 8.96
N VAL A 241 0.95 6.97 8.91
CA VAL A 241 0.53 8.38 8.88
C VAL A 241 -0.44 8.65 7.74
N TYR A 242 -1.50 9.42 8.03
CA TYR A 242 -2.38 9.97 7.01
C TYR A 242 -1.96 11.39 6.63
N SER A 243 -2.33 11.79 5.42
CA SER A 243 -2.08 13.14 4.88
C SER A 243 -3.14 13.49 3.85
N PHE A 244 -3.18 14.74 3.44
CA PHE A 244 -3.86 15.11 2.21
C PHE A 244 -2.90 15.06 1.01
N ARG A 245 -3.45 14.86 -0.17
CA ARG A 245 -2.82 15.11 -1.47
C ARG A 245 -3.45 16.40 -1.99
N ILE A 246 -2.66 17.46 -2.20
CA ILE A 246 -3.20 18.81 -2.40
C ILE A 246 -2.80 19.33 -3.77
N PRO A 247 -3.75 19.45 -4.71
CA PRO A 247 -3.54 20.17 -5.95
C PRO A 247 -3.26 21.65 -5.67
N MET A 248 -2.09 22.14 -6.07
CA MET A 248 -1.65 23.51 -5.87
C MET A 248 -1.17 24.13 -7.18
N THR A 249 -1.18 25.46 -7.25
CA THR A 249 -0.69 26.20 -8.42
C THR A 249 -0.04 27.53 -8.04
N LYS A 250 0.89 27.99 -8.90
CA LYS A 250 1.44 29.35 -8.88
C LYS A 250 0.75 30.27 -9.90
N ASN A 251 -0.09 29.70 -10.80
CA ASN A 251 -0.77 30.47 -11.83
C ASN A 251 -1.78 31.43 -11.21
N ALA A 252 -1.53 32.74 -11.28
CA ALA A 252 -2.35 33.76 -10.66
C ALA A 252 -3.83 33.73 -11.12
N ALA A 253 -4.11 33.30 -12.37
CA ALA A 253 -5.47 33.22 -12.90
C ALA A 253 -6.27 32.01 -12.31
N ASN A 254 -5.60 31.04 -11.69
CA ASN A 254 -6.23 29.86 -11.11
C ASN A 254 -5.86 29.64 -9.63
N LYS A 255 -5.29 30.64 -8.97
CA LYS A 255 -4.79 30.50 -7.61
C LYS A 255 -5.74 31.13 -6.59
N VAL A 256 -6.16 30.33 -5.61
CA VAL A 256 -6.76 30.78 -4.37
C VAL A 256 -5.66 30.78 -3.29
N PRO A 257 -5.53 31.85 -2.49
CA PRO A 257 -4.58 31.87 -1.40
C PRO A 257 -4.77 30.67 -0.45
N MET A 258 -3.66 30.08 0.01
CA MET A 258 -3.73 29.07 1.05
C MET A 258 -4.40 29.64 2.30
N PRO A 259 -5.47 29.01 2.83
CA PRO A 259 -6.14 29.49 4.03
C PRO A 259 -5.16 29.66 5.20
N ALA A 260 -5.34 30.71 5.99
CA ALA A 260 -4.62 30.85 7.25
C ALA A 260 -5.17 29.81 8.24
N PRO A 261 -4.29 29.08 8.98
CA PRO A 261 -4.77 28.14 9.97
C PRO A 261 -5.44 28.87 11.13
N ALA A 262 -6.56 28.32 11.61
CA ALA A 262 -7.19 28.83 12.82
C ALA A 262 -6.31 28.51 14.06
N ASN A 263 -6.20 29.46 14.99
CA ASN A 263 -5.51 29.24 16.28
C ASN A 263 -4.07 28.75 16.15
N TYR A 264 -3.31 29.24 15.15
CA TYR A 264 -1.92 28.86 14.93
C TYR A 264 -1.05 29.13 16.16
N ASP A 265 -0.41 28.07 16.69
CA ASP A 265 0.60 28.18 17.75
C ASP A 265 2.00 27.81 17.19
N PRO A 266 2.91 28.79 17.02
CA PRO A 266 4.25 28.52 16.53
C PRO A 266 5.07 27.62 17.47
N LYS A 267 4.71 27.50 18.75
CA LYS A 267 5.39 26.61 19.71
C LYS A 267 5.20 25.13 19.36
N LYS A 268 4.10 24.78 18.69
CA LYS A 268 3.84 23.42 18.18
C LYS A 268 4.96 22.92 17.25
N PHE A 269 5.67 23.83 16.59
CA PHE A 269 6.70 23.55 15.61
C PHE A 269 8.14 23.64 16.13
N GLU A 270 8.35 23.73 17.47
CA GLU A 270 9.69 23.83 18.05
C GLU A 270 10.59 22.65 17.66
N LEU A 271 10.05 21.44 17.63
CA LEU A 271 10.80 20.26 17.18
C LEU A 271 11.31 20.40 15.76
N ILE A 272 10.46 20.90 14.86
CA ILE A 272 10.80 21.13 13.44
C ILE A 272 11.82 22.27 13.31
N ARG A 273 11.69 23.32 14.11
CA ARG A 273 12.65 24.44 14.15
C ARG A 273 14.05 23.96 14.55
N ARG A 274 14.16 23.07 15.55
CA ARG A 274 15.43 22.41 15.92
C ARG A 274 16.00 21.60 14.76
N TYR A 275 15.14 20.85 14.06
CA TYR A 275 15.53 20.02 12.93
C TYR A 275 16.06 20.86 11.76
N VAL A 276 15.37 21.96 11.41
CA VAL A 276 15.83 22.91 10.38
C VAL A 276 17.15 23.56 10.76
N LYS A 277 17.35 23.98 12.03
CA LYS A 277 18.61 24.53 12.50
C LYS A 277 19.77 23.53 12.37
N ARG A 278 19.50 22.25 12.57
CA ARG A 278 20.51 21.18 12.53
C ARG A 278 20.84 20.73 11.11
N HIS A 279 19.83 20.60 10.24
CA HIS A 279 19.95 19.95 8.93
C HIS A 279 19.74 20.90 7.76
N GLY A 280 19.41 22.14 7.99
CA GLY A 280 19.15 23.15 6.95
C GLY A 280 17.69 23.22 6.53
N GLN A 281 17.31 24.32 5.91
CA GLN A 281 15.92 24.63 5.56
C GLN A 281 15.29 23.67 4.51
N ASN A 282 16.12 23.02 3.69
CA ASN A 282 15.65 22.09 2.66
C ASN A 282 15.37 20.68 3.20
N ALA A 283 15.71 20.40 4.47
CA ALA A 283 15.45 19.11 5.10
C ALA A 283 13.96 18.91 5.45
N VAL A 284 13.18 20.00 5.44
CA VAL A 284 11.72 19.98 5.67
C VAL A 284 11.03 20.39 4.38
N ASN A 285 10.23 19.49 3.83
CA ASN A 285 9.60 19.69 2.52
C ASN A 285 8.33 18.86 2.37
N PHE A 286 7.59 19.13 1.29
CA PHE A 286 6.60 18.27 0.68
C PHE A 286 6.95 18.09 -0.81
N SER A 287 6.43 17.03 -1.43
CA SER A 287 6.75 16.75 -2.84
C SER A 287 5.95 17.66 -3.76
N TYR A 288 6.57 18.11 -4.86
CA TYR A 288 5.97 18.93 -5.91
C TYR A 288 5.81 18.08 -7.17
N LEU A 289 4.77 17.24 -7.21
CA LEU A 289 4.56 16.29 -8.30
C LEU A 289 3.79 16.97 -9.45
N PRO A 290 4.30 17.00 -10.68
CA PRO A 290 3.69 17.77 -11.76
C PRO A 290 2.34 17.21 -12.20
N VAL A 291 1.37 18.11 -12.36
CA VAL A 291 0.01 17.85 -12.81
C VAL A 291 -0.31 18.77 -14.00
N PRO A 292 -1.15 18.36 -14.96
CA PRO A 292 -1.52 19.21 -16.10
C PRO A 292 -1.99 20.61 -15.70
N ASN A 293 -1.91 21.55 -16.63
CA ASN A 293 -2.37 22.93 -16.47
C ASN A 293 -1.65 23.75 -15.39
N ASN A 294 -0.30 23.56 -15.27
CA ASN A 294 0.57 24.27 -14.33
C ASN A 294 0.16 24.07 -12.86
N LYS A 295 -0.29 22.87 -12.55
CA LYS A 295 -0.59 22.42 -11.19
C LYS A 295 0.48 21.48 -10.68
N ILE A 296 0.47 21.23 -9.38
CA ILE A 296 1.20 20.17 -8.71
C ILE A 296 0.26 19.38 -7.79
N ASP A 297 0.62 18.16 -7.50
CA ASP A 297 0.11 17.39 -6.36
C ASP A 297 1.13 17.50 -5.24
N ALA A 298 0.80 18.21 -4.17
CA ALA A 298 1.62 18.29 -2.98
C ALA A 298 1.39 17.06 -2.11
N ASN A 299 2.44 16.25 -1.95
CA ASN A 299 2.42 14.99 -1.20
C ASN A 299 3.45 15.02 -0.06
N ASN A 300 3.33 14.08 0.88
CA ASN A 300 4.41 13.80 1.82
C ASN A 300 5.72 13.59 1.05
N ALA A 301 6.78 14.25 1.49
CA ALA A 301 8.09 14.09 0.87
C ALA A 301 8.76 12.81 1.39
N ILE A 302 9.07 11.88 0.49
CA ILE A 302 9.91 10.73 0.80
C ILE A 302 11.30 11.23 1.22
N GLY A 303 11.81 10.71 2.34
CA GLY A 303 13.10 11.11 2.92
C GLY A 303 13.08 12.39 3.75
N SER A 304 12.00 13.14 3.81
CA SER A 304 11.84 14.22 4.78
C SER A 304 11.27 13.68 6.11
N GLN A 305 11.96 13.97 7.20
CA GLN A 305 11.52 13.56 8.55
C GLN A 305 10.27 14.31 9.01
N PHE A 306 9.99 15.47 8.40
CA PHE A 306 8.82 16.29 8.64
C PHE A 306 8.20 16.70 7.31
N SER A 307 6.92 16.48 7.15
CA SER A 307 6.14 16.84 5.98
C SER A 307 4.69 17.11 6.39
N ILE A 308 3.77 17.12 5.42
CA ILE A 308 2.35 17.45 5.64
C ILE A 308 1.53 16.32 6.27
N GLY A 309 2.11 15.17 6.58
CA GLY A 309 1.45 14.07 7.29
C GLY A 309 1.53 14.24 8.80
N LEU A 310 0.41 14.05 9.51
CA LEU A 310 0.32 14.10 10.97
C LEU A 310 0.59 12.71 11.56
N ILE A 311 1.85 12.44 11.91
CA ILE A 311 2.25 11.16 12.53
C ILE A 311 1.49 10.97 13.87
N GLY A 312 0.92 9.76 14.05
CA GLY A 312 0.10 9.38 15.21
C GLY A 312 -1.34 9.91 15.18
N GLY A 313 -1.69 10.77 14.20
CA GLY A 313 -3.04 11.33 14.09
C GLY A 313 -4.11 10.36 13.59
N ALA A 314 -3.71 9.21 13.07
CA ALA A 314 -4.62 8.20 12.48
C ALA A 314 -5.08 7.13 13.48
N LYS A 315 -4.50 7.05 14.66
CA LYS A 315 -4.65 5.91 15.59
C LYS A 315 -6.09 5.53 15.88
N GLU A 316 -6.95 6.51 16.15
CA GLU A 316 -8.36 6.27 16.51
C GLU A 316 -9.28 6.14 15.28
N TRP A 317 -8.77 6.28 14.06
CA TRP A 317 -9.59 6.38 12.84
C TRP A 317 -10.49 5.18 12.60
N ALA A 318 -9.93 3.98 12.72
CA ALA A 318 -10.62 2.75 12.35
C ALA A 318 -11.90 2.52 13.18
N GLU A 319 -11.88 2.83 14.46
CA GLU A 319 -12.97 2.60 15.40
C GLU A 319 -13.80 3.85 15.71
N ALA A 320 -13.37 5.03 15.24
CA ALA A 320 -14.10 6.26 15.43
C ALA A 320 -15.45 6.24 14.70
N ASP A 321 -16.47 6.81 15.34
CA ASP A 321 -17.73 7.12 14.69
C ASP A 321 -17.58 8.28 13.69
N GLN A 322 -18.66 8.66 13.03
CA GLN A 322 -18.63 9.73 12.03
C GLN A 322 -18.15 11.07 12.60
N ALA A 323 -18.53 11.42 13.81
CA ALA A 323 -18.12 12.67 14.45
C ALA A 323 -16.63 12.63 14.83
N GLY A 324 -16.14 11.50 15.35
CA GLY A 324 -14.74 11.26 15.62
C GLY A 324 -13.89 11.33 14.35
N ARG A 325 -14.31 10.69 13.26
CA ARG A 325 -13.61 10.78 11.96
C ARG A 325 -13.60 12.19 11.41
N ALA A 326 -14.69 12.95 11.53
CA ALA A 326 -14.73 14.35 11.12
C ALA A 326 -13.73 15.20 11.91
N ALA A 327 -13.60 14.97 13.23
CA ALA A 327 -12.60 15.62 14.06
C ALA A 327 -11.15 15.27 13.66
N ILE A 328 -10.89 14.00 13.34
CA ILE A 328 -9.59 13.53 12.85
C ILE A 328 -9.25 14.16 11.50
N VAL A 329 -10.20 14.22 10.56
CA VAL A 329 -10.04 14.91 9.26
C VAL A 329 -9.67 16.36 9.48
N GLU A 330 -10.40 17.06 10.36
CA GLU A 330 -10.13 18.47 10.67
C GLU A 330 -8.75 18.66 11.31
N ALA A 331 -8.33 17.77 12.23
CA ALA A 331 -7.01 17.82 12.84
C ALA A 331 -5.89 17.67 11.79
N HIS A 332 -6.05 16.77 10.81
CA HIS A 332 -5.10 16.61 9.70
C HIS A 332 -5.08 17.84 8.78
N LYS A 333 -6.25 18.40 8.48
CA LYS A 333 -6.37 19.64 7.69
C LYS A 333 -5.67 20.80 8.39
N GLN A 334 -5.96 21.02 9.68
CA GLN A 334 -5.33 22.07 10.48
C GLN A 334 -3.80 21.89 10.54
N TYR A 335 -3.30 20.68 10.83
CA TYR A 335 -1.87 20.42 10.82
C TYR A 335 -1.22 20.73 9.47
N THR A 336 -1.87 20.34 8.37
CA THR A 336 -1.38 20.59 7.00
C THR A 336 -1.28 22.10 6.74
N LEU A 337 -2.33 22.87 7.07
CA LEU A 337 -2.35 24.33 6.92
C LEU A 337 -1.33 25.01 7.82
N GLU A 338 -1.21 24.57 9.08
CA GLU A 338 -0.20 25.07 10.05
C GLU A 338 1.23 24.79 9.57
N MET A 339 1.49 23.60 9.02
CA MET A 339 2.80 23.23 8.49
C MET A 339 3.21 24.11 7.32
N ILE A 340 2.32 24.32 6.36
CA ILE A 340 2.56 25.22 5.21
C ILE A 340 2.72 26.68 5.71
N HIS A 341 1.90 27.11 6.66
CA HIS A 341 2.01 28.45 7.27
C HIS A 341 3.34 28.63 7.98
N PHE A 342 3.79 27.66 8.77
CA PHE A 342 5.09 27.64 9.45
C PHE A 342 6.23 27.78 8.44
N MET A 343 6.24 26.96 7.37
CA MET A 343 7.26 27.04 6.32
C MET A 343 7.27 28.39 5.60
N LYS A 344 6.12 29.06 5.49
CA LYS A 344 5.96 30.36 4.84
C LYS A 344 6.36 31.55 5.72
N THR A 345 6.25 31.44 7.04
CA THR A 345 6.34 32.60 7.93
C THR A 345 7.48 32.54 8.96
N ASP A 346 7.91 31.36 9.39
CA ASP A 346 8.89 31.22 10.46
C ASP A 346 10.31 31.63 10.00
N PRO A 347 11.00 32.49 10.79
CA PRO A 347 12.34 32.96 10.43
C PRO A 347 13.42 31.86 10.35
N VAL A 348 13.16 30.65 10.84
CA VAL A 348 14.10 29.51 10.69
C VAL A 348 14.31 29.15 9.22
N PHE A 349 13.36 29.46 8.36
CA PHE A 349 13.48 29.41 6.92
C PHE A 349 13.96 30.75 6.37
N GLY A 350 14.98 30.75 5.52
CA GLY A 350 15.43 31.95 4.82
C GLY A 350 14.32 32.60 3.96
N GLN A 351 14.46 33.90 3.67
CA GLN A 351 13.44 34.65 2.93
C GLN A 351 13.07 34.00 1.60
N SER A 352 14.07 33.60 0.80
CA SER A 352 13.86 32.93 -0.48
C SER A 352 12.99 31.68 -0.37
N ARG A 353 13.19 30.85 0.69
CA ARG A 353 12.38 29.67 0.91
C ARG A 353 10.95 30.00 1.33
N ARG A 354 10.77 31.00 2.16
CA ARG A 354 9.45 31.48 2.54
C ARG A 354 8.67 32.02 1.34
N ASP A 355 9.32 32.79 0.48
CA ASP A 355 8.72 33.34 -0.74
C ASP A 355 8.34 32.24 -1.74
N GLU A 356 9.20 31.22 -1.88
CA GLU A 356 8.92 30.03 -2.69
C GLU A 356 7.64 29.32 -2.25
N ILE A 357 7.49 29.07 -0.94
CA ILE A 357 6.27 28.43 -0.38
C ILE A 357 5.06 29.37 -0.51
N ALA A 358 5.23 30.67 -0.27
CA ALA A 358 4.15 31.66 -0.36
C ALA A 358 3.62 31.84 -1.80
N ALA A 359 4.42 31.50 -2.80
CA ALA A 359 4.00 31.57 -4.19
C ALA A 359 2.90 30.54 -4.54
N TRP A 360 2.81 29.43 -3.80
CA TRP A 360 1.81 28.39 -4.00
C TRP A 360 0.47 28.74 -3.35
N GLY A 361 -0.63 28.31 -3.98
CA GLY A 361 -1.99 28.36 -3.43
C GLY A 361 -2.83 27.21 -3.94
N LEU A 362 -4.05 27.08 -3.43
CA LEU A 362 -5.02 26.10 -3.90
C LEU A 362 -5.46 26.42 -5.34
N CYS A 363 -5.96 25.43 -6.06
CA CYS A 363 -6.47 25.61 -7.43
C CYS A 363 -7.94 26.04 -7.39
N ALA A 364 -8.25 27.19 -7.96
CA ALA A 364 -9.61 27.74 -7.99
C ALA A 364 -10.63 26.84 -8.72
N ASP A 365 -10.16 26.03 -9.66
CA ASP A 365 -10.95 25.12 -10.47
C ASP A 365 -11.04 23.69 -9.93
N GLU A 366 -10.48 23.43 -8.75
CA GLU A 366 -10.58 22.15 -8.04
C GLU A 366 -11.42 22.32 -6.76
N PHE A 367 -12.16 21.29 -6.38
CA PHE A 367 -12.87 21.16 -5.09
C PHE A 367 -13.69 22.37 -4.68
N THR A 368 -14.41 22.97 -5.62
CA THR A 368 -15.22 24.18 -5.39
C THR A 368 -16.30 23.99 -4.32
N ALA A 369 -16.75 22.76 -4.07
CA ALA A 369 -17.74 22.44 -3.04
C ALA A 369 -17.13 22.29 -1.63
N SER A 370 -15.79 22.32 -1.49
CA SER A 370 -15.05 22.17 -0.22
C SER A 370 -13.96 23.24 -0.06
N ASP A 371 -14.30 24.49 -0.44
CA ASP A 371 -13.41 25.65 -0.34
C ASP A 371 -12.05 25.43 -1.01
N HIS A 372 -12.05 24.73 -2.14
CA HIS A 372 -10.88 24.37 -2.94
C HIS A 372 -9.88 23.44 -2.22
N PHE A 373 -10.22 22.92 -1.03
CA PHE A 373 -9.40 21.96 -0.30
C PHE A 373 -9.87 20.52 -0.61
N PRO A 374 -8.94 19.54 -0.73
CA PRO A 374 -9.28 18.14 -1.03
C PRO A 374 -10.28 17.57 -0.03
N PRO A 375 -11.37 16.92 -0.49
CA PRO A 375 -12.38 16.34 0.40
C PRO A 375 -11.96 15.00 1.03
N GLN A 376 -10.95 14.31 0.46
CA GLN A 376 -10.56 12.98 0.88
C GLN A 376 -9.24 12.99 1.65
N LEU A 377 -9.26 12.53 2.90
CA LEU A 377 -8.06 12.19 3.64
C LEU A 377 -7.46 10.89 3.08
N TYR A 378 -6.15 10.83 2.87
CA TYR A 378 -5.46 9.64 2.39
C TYR A 378 -5.36 8.60 3.52
N VAL A 379 -6.39 7.76 3.60
CA VAL A 379 -6.44 6.59 4.49
C VAL A 379 -5.58 5.49 3.85
N ARG A 380 -4.35 5.30 4.35
CA ARG A 380 -3.42 4.32 3.78
C ARG A 380 -3.73 2.90 4.21
N GLU A 381 -4.18 2.75 5.43
CA GLU A 381 -4.66 1.49 6.00
C GLU A 381 -5.68 1.79 7.09
N SER A 382 -6.53 0.82 7.39
CA SER A 382 -7.48 0.85 8.49
C SER A 382 -7.69 -0.58 8.98
N ARG A 383 -8.94 -1.02 9.18
CA ARG A 383 -9.20 -2.44 9.44
C ARG A 383 -8.74 -3.29 8.25
N ARG A 384 -8.17 -4.44 8.55
CA ARG A 384 -7.86 -5.49 7.58
C ARG A 384 -8.62 -6.75 7.97
N MET A 385 -9.31 -7.36 7.00
CA MET A 385 -10.09 -8.58 7.23
C MET A 385 -9.20 -9.75 7.70
N ARG A 386 -9.72 -10.60 8.56
CA ARG A 386 -9.18 -11.94 8.82
C ARG A 386 -9.98 -12.95 8.01
N GLY A 387 -9.67 -13.04 6.72
CA GLY A 387 -10.41 -13.85 5.75
C GLY A 387 -9.85 -15.23 5.52
N LEU A 388 -10.27 -15.85 4.41
CA LEU A 388 -9.87 -17.21 4.05
C LEU A 388 -8.38 -17.32 3.65
N TYR A 389 -7.74 -16.23 3.25
CA TYR A 389 -6.33 -16.16 2.91
C TYR A 389 -5.77 -14.80 3.34
N VAL A 390 -4.70 -14.79 4.10
CA VAL A 390 -4.00 -13.57 4.49
C VAL A 390 -2.83 -13.36 3.52
N VAL A 391 -2.87 -12.28 2.74
CA VAL A 391 -1.72 -11.89 1.90
C VAL A 391 -0.62 -11.36 2.80
N THR A 392 0.59 -11.86 2.61
CA THR A 392 1.76 -11.55 3.44
C THR A 392 2.91 -10.95 2.61
N GLN A 393 3.93 -10.44 3.28
CA GLN A 393 5.21 -10.06 2.65
C GLN A 393 5.77 -11.18 1.76
N ASN A 394 5.63 -12.44 2.19
CA ASN A 394 6.21 -13.57 1.48
C ASN A 394 5.49 -13.79 0.13
N ASP A 395 4.19 -13.54 0.04
CA ASP A 395 3.47 -13.57 -1.24
C ASP A 395 4.03 -12.55 -2.24
N ILE A 396 4.47 -11.39 -1.75
CA ILE A 396 5.04 -10.32 -2.56
C ILE A 396 6.47 -10.66 -3.00
N PHE A 397 7.28 -11.19 -2.09
CA PHE A 397 8.69 -11.42 -2.34
C PHE A 397 8.98 -12.77 -2.99
N GLU A 398 8.29 -13.82 -2.59
CA GLU A 398 8.48 -15.17 -3.10
C GLU A 398 7.62 -15.46 -4.32
N ASN A 399 6.60 -14.63 -4.56
CA ASN A 399 5.74 -14.68 -5.74
C ASN A 399 5.19 -16.09 -6.02
N ILE A 400 4.69 -16.75 -4.99
CA ILE A 400 4.10 -18.07 -5.08
C ILE A 400 2.85 -18.01 -5.94
N THR A 401 2.79 -18.83 -7.00
CA THR A 401 1.62 -18.92 -7.89
C THR A 401 0.37 -19.32 -7.11
N LYS A 402 -0.69 -18.53 -7.24
CA LYS A 402 -1.98 -18.77 -6.59
C LYS A 402 -2.89 -19.63 -7.47
N PRO A 403 -3.69 -20.54 -6.92
CA PRO A 403 -4.66 -21.32 -7.68
C PRO A 403 -5.87 -20.50 -8.16
N ASP A 404 -6.11 -19.35 -7.51
CA ASP A 404 -7.30 -18.51 -7.65
C ASP A 404 -6.97 -17.01 -7.83
N PRO A 405 -6.02 -16.61 -8.73
CA PRO A 405 -5.65 -15.21 -8.85
C PRO A 405 -6.78 -14.38 -9.46
N ILE A 406 -7.03 -13.20 -8.88
CA ILE A 406 -8.03 -12.26 -9.39
C ILE A 406 -7.42 -11.00 -10.03
N MET A 407 -6.15 -10.75 -9.78
CA MET A 407 -5.36 -9.72 -10.41
C MET A 407 -3.87 -9.91 -10.11
N ILE A 408 -3.02 -9.13 -10.76
CA ILE A 408 -1.60 -9.02 -10.46
C ILE A 408 -1.31 -7.61 -9.96
N SER A 409 -0.80 -7.48 -8.75
CA SER A 409 -0.21 -6.25 -8.25
C SER A 409 1.30 -6.26 -8.43
N SER A 410 1.93 -5.10 -8.41
CA SER A 410 3.39 -4.95 -8.46
C SER A 410 3.86 -3.66 -7.81
N PHE A 411 3.05 -3.04 -6.96
CA PHE A 411 3.53 -1.90 -6.20
C PHE A 411 4.57 -2.37 -5.17
N PRO A 412 5.71 -1.66 -5.01
CA PRO A 412 6.67 -2.00 -3.98
C PRO A 412 6.07 -1.85 -2.58
N ILE A 413 6.62 -2.56 -1.61
CA ILE A 413 6.26 -2.34 -0.21
C ILE A 413 6.74 -0.93 0.17
N ASP A 414 5.79 -0.06 0.52
CA ASP A 414 6.00 1.33 0.90
C ASP A 414 5.12 1.66 2.11
N SER A 415 5.62 1.38 3.31
CA SER A 415 5.00 1.83 4.55
C SER A 415 5.50 3.23 4.93
N HIS A 416 4.67 3.95 5.65
CA HIS A 416 4.99 5.28 6.13
C HIS A 416 5.20 5.28 7.65
N ASP A 417 5.79 6.38 8.16
CA ASP A 417 5.98 6.58 9.60
C ASP A 417 4.68 6.39 10.39
N CYS A 418 4.76 5.62 11.47
CA CYS A 418 3.66 5.38 12.40
C CYS A 418 3.81 6.22 13.67
N ARG A 419 5.06 6.33 14.16
CA ARG A 419 5.38 7.05 15.39
C ARG A 419 6.59 7.97 15.24
N ARG A 420 6.63 8.99 16.12
CA ARG A 420 7.84 9.80 16.35
C ARG A 420 8.26 9.63 17.80
N VAL A 421 9.42 9.04 18.00
CA VAL A 421 9.86 8.47 19.29
C VAL A 421 11.08 9.21 19.82
N ILE A 422 11.08 9.56 21.12
CA ILE A 422 12.30 9.96 21.82
C ILE A 422 13.02 8.70 22.31
N GLN A 423 14.28 8.55 21.94
CA GLN A 423 15.14 7.47 22.40
C GLN A 423 15.72 7.73 23.79
N PRO A 424 16.35 6.73 24.45
CA PRO A 424 16.93 6.90 25.79
C PRO A 424 18.00 8.01 25.90
N ASP A 425 18.67 8.35 24.79
CA ASP A 425 19.64 9.44 24.70
C ASP A 425 19.00 10.82 24.45
N GLY A 426 17.68 10.91 24.46
CA GLY A 426 16.91 12.12 24.18
C GLY A 426 16.74 12.45 22.69
N LYS A 427 17.37 11.71 21.78
CA LYS A 427 17.28 11.96 20.34
C LYS A 427 15.97 11.43 19.77
N VAL A 428 15.52 12.07 18.70
CA VAL A 428 14.25 11.74 18.03
C VAL A 428 14.48 10.85 16.81
N ILE A 429 13.55 9.90 16.60
CA ILE A 429 13.50 9.05 15.42
C ILE A 429 12.05 8.87 14.98
N ASN A 430 11.79 8.86 13.67
CA ASN A 430 10.54 8.35 13.12
C ASN A 430 10.61 6.82 13.05
N GLU A 431 9.50 6.16 13.32
CA GLU A 431 9.39 4.71 13.35
C GLU A 431 8.21 4.27 12.47
N GLY A 432 8.35 3.16 11.75
CA GLY A 432 7.29 2.51 10.96
C GLY A 432 7.54 2.48 9.45
N THR A 433 8.43 3.31 8.93
CA THR A 433 8.76 3.29 7.49
C THR A 433 9.39 1.96 7.09
N ILE A 434 8.76 1.28 6.12
CA ILE A 434 9.29 0.08 5.48
C ILE A 434 9.54 0.42 4.01
N PHE A 435 10.80 0.29 3.60
CA PHE A 435 11.19 0.51 2.23
C PHE A 435 12.25 -0.52 1.86
N PRO A 436 11.83 -1.77 1.52
CA PRO A 436 12.75 -2.85 1.22
C PRO A 436 13.63 -2.55 0.02
N VAL A 437 14.87 -3.02 0.07
CA VAL A 437 15.82 -2.89 -1.03
C VAL A 437 15.40 -3.74 -2.24
N ARG A 438 14.57 -4.76 -2.05
CA ARG A 438 14.06 -5.64 -3.12
C ARG A 438 13.02 -4.93 -3.98
N GLN A 439 13.50 -4.09 -4.86
CA GLN A 439 12.74 -3.41 -5.89
C GLN A 439 13.53 -3.44 -7.20
N MET A 440 12.83 -3.44 -8.33
CA MET A 440 13.50 -3.32 -9.62
C MET A 440 14.25 -1.96 -9.72
N PRO A 441 15.30 -1.81 -10.56
CA PRO A 441 16.14 -0.60 -10.63
C PRO A 441 15.28 0.61 -10.79
N GLN A 442 14.27 0.91 -11.24
CA GLN A 442 13.47 2.15 -11.30
C GLN A 442 12.45 2.30 -10.17
N ARG A 443 12.64 1.61 -9.04
CA ARG A 443 11.70 1.53 -7.92
C ARG A 443 10.35 0.88 -8.29
N ILE A 444 10.32 0.09 -9.35
CA ILE A 444 9.15 -0.70 -9.75
C ILE A 444 9.15 -1.98 -8.94
N GLY A 445 8.02 -2.31 -8.31
CA GLY A 445 7.88 -3.55 -7.57
C GLY A 445 7.75 -4.77 -8.47
N TYR A 446 8.08 -5.94 -7.93
CA TYR A 446 7.90 -7.21 -8.62
C TYR A 446 6.42 -7.60 -8.68
N PRO A 447 5.92 -8.09 -9.84
CA PRO A 447 4.55 -8.58 -9.95
C PRO A 447 4.28 -9.80 -9.07
N TYR A 448 3.14 -9.80 -8.39
CA TYR A 448 2.63 -10.91 -7.58
C TYR A 448 1.11 -11.04 -7.73
N GLN A 449 0.59 -12.25 -7.54
CA GLN A 449 -0.83 -12.55 -7.68
C GLN A 449 -1.58 -12.30 -6.36
N VAL A 450 -2.74 -11.63 -6.46
CA VAL A 450 -3.71 -11.52 -5.37
C VAL A 450 -4.77 -12.60 -5.55
N PRO A 451 -4.97 -13.51 -4.58
CA PRO A 451 -5.95 -14.59 -4.72
C PRO A 451 -7.37 -14.13 -4.39
N TYR A 452 -8.37 -14.80 -4.96
CA TYR A 452 -9.80 -14.55 -4.68
C TYR A 452 -10.11 -14.67 -3.18
N ARG A 453 -9.54 -15.66 -2.53
CA ARG A 453 -9.72 -15.91 -1.09
C ARG A 453 -9.28 -14.75 -0.19
N ALA A 454 -8.46 -13.81 -0.68
CA ALA A 454 -8.05 -12.62 0.09
C ALA A 454 -9.20 -11.62 0.30
N ILE A 455 -10.23 -11.66 -0.55
CA ILE A 455 -11.40 -10.78 -0.43
C ILE A 455 -12.63 -11.47 0.17
N LEU A 456 -12.48 -12.72 0.64
CA LEU A 456 -13.55 -13.54 1.18
C LEU A 456 -13.48 -13.64 2.71
N PRO A 457 -14.57 -13.28 3.43
CA PRO A 457 -14.73 -13.60 4.83
C PRO A 457 -14.74 -15.12 5.08
N VAL A 458 -14.53 -15.53 6.31
CA VAL A 458 -14.85 -16.89 6.75
C VAL A 458 -16.34 -17.12 6.54
N LYS A 459 -16.73 -18.18 5.84
CA LYS A 459 -18.12 -18.43 5.42
C LYS A 459 -19.13 -18.47 6.59
N ALA A 460 -18.69 -19.00 7.73
CA ALA A 460 -19.53 -19.03 8.93
C ALA A 460 -19.80 -17.62 9.50
N GLU A 461 -18.94 -16.66 9.23
CA GLU A 461 -19.12 -15.27 9.63
C GLU A 461 -19.99 -14.51 8.64
N CYS A 462 -19.70 -14.60 7.33
CA CYS A 462 -20.52 -13.97 6.31
C CYS A 462 -20.41 -14.69 4.95
N ASP A 463 -21.54 -15.07 4.35
CA ASP A 463 -21.59 -15.89 3.14
C ASP A 463 -21.93 -15.12 1.85
N ASN A 464 -22.23 -13.82 1.95
CA ASN A 464 -22.62 -12.98 0.81
C ASN A 464 -21.97 -11.58 0.83
N LEU A 465 -20.78 -11.46 1.41
CA LEU A 465 -19.97 -10.23 1.45
C LEU A 465 -18.64 -10.43 0.76
N LEU A 466 -18.22 -9.44 -0.03
CA LEU A 466 -16.88 -9.32 -0.63
C LEU A 466 -16.18 -8.06 -0.08
N VAL A 467 -14.89 -8.14 0.22
CA VAL A 467 -14.13 -7.05 0.88
C VAL A 467 -12.87 -6.73 0.05
N PRO A 468 -12.98 -5.96 -1.06
CA PRO A 468 -11.86 -5.71 -1.97
C PRO A 468 -10.87 -4.66 -1.47
N VAL A 469 -11.22 -3.80 -0.51
CA VAL A 469 -10.38 -2.67 -0.06
C VAL A 469 -9.72 -2.97 1.29
N ALA A 470 -10.53 -3.26 2.31
CA ALA A 470 -10.06 -3.72 3.62
C ALA A 470 -9.78 -5.25 3.61
N LEU A 471 -9.17 -5.74 2.53
CA LEU A 471 -8.96 -7.17 2.27
C LEU A 471 -8.04 -7.82 3.30
N SER A 472 -8.02 -9.15 3.30
CA SER A 472 -7.24 -9.94 4.24
C SER A 472 -5.76 -9.90 3.90
N SER A 473 -4.99 -9.16 4.70
CA SER A 473 -3.55 -8.97 4.52
C SER A 473 -2.87 -8.60 5.83
N THR A 474 -1.54 -8.76 5.88
CA THR A 474 -0.72 -8.18 6.94
C THR A 474 -0.50 -6.68 6.71
N HIS A 475 -0.06 -5.95 7.75
CA HIS A 475 0.36 -4.54 7.64
C HIS A 475 1.45 -4.35 6.56
N VAL A 476 2.43 -5.26 6.51
CA VAL A 476 3.51 -5.21 5.52
C VAL A 476 2.95 -5.39 4.11
N ALA A 477 2.09 -6.36 3.89
CA ALA A 477 1.48 -6.59 2.59
C ALA A 477 0.51 -5.47 2.19
N MET A 478 -0.24 -4.91 3.14
CA MET A 478 -1.11 -3.75 2.90
C MET A 478 -0.31 -2.56 2.37
N SER A 479 0.94 -2.38 2.80
CA SER A 479 1.83 -1.32 2.30
C SER A 479 2.11 -1.41 0.78
N SER A 480 1.87 -2.56 0.15
CA SER A 480 1.89 -2.74 -1.30
C SER A 480 0.49 -2.75 -1.92
N LEU A 481 -0.49 -3.34 -1.24
CA LEU A 481 -1.86 -3.51 -1.78
C LEU A 481 -2.68 -2.22 -1.80
N ARG A 482 -2.36 -1.25 -0.95
CA ARG A 482 -3.13 -0.03 -0.67
C ARG A 482 -3.18 1.02 -1.80
N ILE A 483 -2.62 0.73 -2.94
CA ILE A 483 -2.57 1.68 -4.05
C ILE A 483 -3.85 1.62 -4.87
N GLU A 484 -4.34 2.78 -5.29
CA GLU A 484 -5.62 2.93 -5.99
C GLU A 484 -5.74 2.03 -7.22
N ALA A 485 -4.65 1.87 -7.98
CA ALA A 485 -4.61 0.96 -9.13
C ALA A 485 -4.90 -0.49 -8.73
N THR A 486 -4.32 -0.95 -7.63
CA THR A 486 -4.55 -2.30 -7.08
C THR A 486 -6.00 -2.45 -6.63
N TRP A 487 -6.52 -1.48 -5.88
CA TRP A 487 -7.91 -1.51 -5.44
C TRP A 487 -8.91 -1.47 -6.60
N MET A 488 -8.65 -0.69 -7.66
CA MET A 488 -9.49 -0.68 -8.87
C MET A 488 -9.62 -2.08 -9.48
N LEU A 489 -8.50 -2.79 -9.62
CA LEU A 489 -8.48 -4.13 -10.22
C LEU A 489 -9.10 -5.19 -9.28
N ILE A 490 -8.84 -5.14 -7.98
CA ILE A 490 -9.49 -6.03 -7.00
C ILE A 490 -11.00 -5.75 -6.96
N GLY A 491 -11.38 -4.47 -6.96
CA GLY A 491 -12.79 -4.06 -7.00
C GLY A 491 -13.52 -4.56 -8.25
N GLN A 492 -12.91 -4.41 -9.42
CA GLN A 492 -13.45 -4.99 -10.65
C GLN A 492 -13.71 -6.49 -10.51
N SER A 493 -12.75 -7.22 -9.96
CA SER A 493 -12.89 -8.67 -9.76
C SER A 493 -13.98 -9.01 -8.74
N ALA A 494 -14.11 -8.24 -7.68
CA ALA A 494 -15.18 -8.39 -6.69
C ALA A 494 -16.57 -8.16 -7.31
N GLY A 495 -16.70 -7.16 -8.17
CA GLY A 495 -17.96 -6.87 -8.88
C GLY A 495 -18.38 -8.01 -9.81
N ILE A 496 -17.44 -8.55 -10.60
CA ILE A 496 -17.68 -9.71 -11.46
C ILE A 496 -18.10 -10.92 -10.62
N ALA A 497 -17.36 -11.21 -9.54
CA ALA A 497 -17.68 -12.31 -8.64
C ALA A 497 -19.08 -12.15 -8.00
N ALA A 498 -19.45 -10.95 -7.59
CA ALA A 498 -20.77 -10.66 -6.99
C ALA A 498 -21.90 -10.97 -7.99
N ALA A 499 -21.77 -10.55 -9.25
CA ALA A 499 -22.76 -10.83 -10.27
C ALA A 499 -22.89 -12.33 -10.58
N LEU A 500 -21.76 -13.06 -10.68
CA LEU A 500 -21.75 -14.51 -10.88
C LEU A 500 -22.36 -15.25 -9.70
N THR A 501 -22.01 -14.89 -8.46
CA THR A 501 -22.56 -15.46 -7.24
C THR A 501 -24.08 -15.29 -7.18
N LYS A 502 -24.58 -14.10 -7.50
CA LYS A 502 -26.00 -13.80 -7.58
C LYS A 502 -26.71 -14.65 -8.64
N ASN A 503 -26.10 -14.81 -9.80
CA ASN A 503 -26.69 -15.55 -10.92
C ASN A 503 -26.80 -17.06 -10.62
N ASN A 504 -25.87 -17.61 -9.84
CA ASN A 504 -25.80 -19.03 -9.50
C ASN A 504 -26.42 -19.35 -8.12
N ASP A 505 -26.86 -18.33 -7.37
CA ASP A 505 -27.46 -18.44 -6.04
C ASP A 505 -26.61 -19.25 -5.04
N VAL A 506 -25.30 -19.01 -5.05
CA VAL A 506 -24.33 -19.67 -4.16
C VAL A 506 -23.76 -18.67 -3.14
N ALA A 507 -23.06 -19.14 -2.12
CA ALA A 507 -22.25 -18.29 -1.25
C ALA A 507 -21.02 -17.75 -2.04
N VAL A 508 -20.50 -16.59 -1.67
CA VAL A 508 -19.33 -16.00 -2.36
C VAL A 508 -18.09 -16.91 -2.28
N GLN A 509 -17.99 -17.72 -1.22
CA GLN A 509 -16.92 -18.71 -1.02
C GLN A 509 -17.08 -19.96 -1.89
N ASP A 510 -18.29 -20.24 -2.35
CA ASP A 510 -18.61 -21.44 -3.14
C ASP A 510 -18.61 -21.16 -4.65
N LEU A 511 -18.33 -19.91 -5.07
CA LEU A 511 -18.21 -19.57 -6.49
C LEU A 511 -17.01 -20.32 -7.09
N PRO A 512 -17.22 -21.24 -8.06
CA PRO A 512 -16.13 -21.95 -8.68
C PRO A 512 -15.19 -20.98 -9.42
N TYR A 513 -13.90 -21.09 -9.19
CA TYR A 513 -12.94 -20.21 -9.84
C TYR A 513 -12.93 -20.37 -11.38
N ASP A 514 -13.22 -21.55 -11.87
CA ASP A 514 -13.34 -21.83 -13.32
C ASP A 514 -14.50 -21.04 -13.99
N MET A 515 -15.50 -20.62 -13.22
CA MET A 515 -16.54 -19.71 -13.70
C MET A 515 -16.10 -18.24 -13.64
N LEU A 516 -15.29 -17.89 -12.63
CA LEU A 516 -14.83 -16.52 -12.41
C LEU A 516 -13.71 -16.13 -13.39
N LYS A 517 -12.70 -16.99 -13.55
CA LYS A 517 -11.50 -16.70 -14.35
C LYS A 517 -11.81 -16.25 -15.79
N PRO A 518 -12.64 -16.93 -16.59
CA PRO A 518 -12.94 -16.51 -17.96
C PRO A 518 -13.60 -15.13 -18.04
N ARG A 519 -14.40 -14.77 -17.01
CA ARG A 519 -15.06 -13.46 -16.96
C ARG A 519 -14.07 -12.35 -16.60
N LEU A 520 -13.13 -12.61 -15.69
CA LEU A 520 -12.04 -11.69 -15.36
C LEU A 520 -11.21 -11.39 -16.62
N GLU A 521 -10.77 -12.43 -17.33
CA GLU A 521 -9.98 -12.31 -18.56
C GLU A 521 -10.76 -11.60 -19.69
N ALA A 522 -12.04 -11.89 -19.85
CA ALA A 522 -12.91 -11.23 -20.83
C ALA A 522 -13.09 -9.73 -20.57
N GLN A 523 -13.02 -9.29 -19.30
CA GLN A 523 -13.04 -7.88 -18.93
C GLN A 523 -11.62 -7.28 -18.78
N GLY A 524 -10.59 -7.93 -19.32
CA GLY A 524 -9.24 -7.42 -19.45
C GLY A 524 -8.37 -7.56 -18.23
N GLN A 525 -8.76 -8.36 -17.21
CA GLN A 525 -7.86 -8.65 -16.08
C GLN A 525 -6.70 -9.54 -16.52
N VAL A 526 -5.50 -9.21 -16.07
CA VAL A 526 -4.31 -10.02 -16.28
C VAL A 526 -4.06 -10.87 -15.05
N LEU A 527 -4.12 -12.19 -15.21
CA LEU A 527 -4.07 -13.15 -14.10
C LEU A 527 -2.79 -13.99 -14.09
N THR A 528 -2.13 -14.10 -15.25
CA THR A 528 -0.91 -14.90 -15.41
C THR A 528 0.31 -14.02 -15.25
N LEU A 529 1.17 -14.39 -14.30
CA LEU A 529 2.48 -13.74 -14.14
C LEU A 529 3.30 -13.90 -15.42
N PRO A 530 3.96 -12.83 -15.89
CA PRO A 530 4.96 -12.95 -16.93
C PRO A 530 6.02 -13.99 -16.54
N SER A 531 6.49 -14.74 -17.51
CA SER A 531 7.45 -15.84 -17.27
C SER A 531 8.71 -15.38 -16.57
N GLU A 532 9.18 -14.17 -16.89
CA GLU A 532 10.36 -13.53 -16.29
C GLU A 532 10.19 -13.21 -14.78
N PHE A 533 8.95 -13.14 -14.30
CA PHE A 533 8.64 -12.86 -12.89
C PHE A 533 8.09 -14.08 -12.13
N ARG A 534 8.01 -15.23 -12.78
CA ARG A 534 7.59 -16.46 -12.11
C ARG A 534 8.72 -16.97 -11.23
N LEU A 535 8.81 -16.50 -9.98
CA LEU A 535 9.67 -17.14 -8.99
C LEU A 535 9.26 -18.60 -8.75
N GLY A 536 7.98 -18.94 -8.96
CA GLY A 536 7.53 -20.33 -9.03
C GLY A 536 8.00 -21.11 -10.26
N ALA A 537 8.61 -20.47 -11.27
CA ALA A 537 9.40 -21.16 -12.31
C ALA A 537 10.86 -21.35 -11.88
N GLY A 538 11.31 -20.69 -10.81
CA GLY A 538 12.59 -20.84 -10.18
C GLY A 538 12.52 -21.80 -8.98
N ILE A 539 13.69 -22.18 -8.50
CA ILE A 539 13.87 -23.01 -7.31
C ILE A 539 14.49 -22.11 -6.25
N VAL A 540 13.80 -21.92 -5.12
CA VAL A 540 14.35 -21.22 -3.95
C VAL A 540 14.75 -22.25 -2.92
N LEU A 541 16.01 -22.21 -2.52
CA LEU A 541 16.58 -23.04 -1.48
C LEU A 541 16.86 -22.14 -0.28
N ASP A 542 15.92 -22.08 0.65
CA ASP A 542 15.98 -21.29 1.87
C ASP A 542 16.85 -21.97 2.93
N ASP A 543 17.56 -21.19 3.77
CA ASP A 543 18.48 -21.71 4.79
C ASP A 543 17.82 -22.69 5.77
N SER A 544 16.51 -22.54 5.97
CA SER A 544 15.72 -23.45 6.82
C SER A 544 15.66 -24.89 6.29
N THR A 545 15.87 -25.07 4.97
CA THR A 545 15.87 -26.40 4.31
C THR A 545 17.26 -27.04 4.20
N ALA A 546 18.31 -26.29 4.58
CA ALA A 546 19.67 -26.79 4.49
C ALA A 546 19.98 -27.83 5.54
N LYS A 547 20.66 -28.93 5.15
CA LYS A 547 21.33 -29.83 6.09
C LYS A 547 22.65 -29.18 6.51
N LEU A 548 22.78 -28.88 7.79
CA LEU A 548 23.94 -28.20 8.35
C LEU A 548 24.93 -29.18 8.95
N ALA A 549 26.23 -28.89 8.79
CA ALA A 549 27.31 -29.49 9.53
C ALA A 549 28.23 -28.39 10.08
N GLY A 550 28.92 -28.65 11.20
CA GLY A 550 29.68 -27.62 11.92
C GLY A 550 28.75 -26.62 12.66
N THR A 551 29.33 -25.50 13.08
CA THR A 551 28.63 -24.53 13.92
C THR A 551 28.06 -23.38 13.05
N TRP A 552 26.74 -23.27 13.07
CA TRP A 552 25.98 -22.15 12.46
C TRP A 552 25.13 -21.46 13.51
N SER A 553 25.19 -20.15 13.54
CA SER A 553 24.31 -19.30 14.34
C SER A 553 23.16 -18.76 13.50
N SER A 554 22.00 -18.53 14.10
CA SER A 554 20.85 -17.89 13.44
C SER A 554 20.73 -16.42 13.83
N SER A 555 20.23 -15.58 12.92
CA SER A 555 19.99 -14.15 13.17
C SER A 555 18.85 -13.61 12.33
N THR A 556 18.24 -12.53 12.83
CA THR A 556 17.24 -11.70 12.14
C THR A 556 17.60 -10.21 12.20
N THR A 557 18.83 -9.91 12.64
CA THR A 557 19.25 -8.53 13.00
C THR A 557 19.48 -7.66 11.77
N LEU A 558 20.12 -8.21 10.73
CA LEU A 558 20.41 -7.46 9.52
C LEU A 558 19.41 -7.83 8.42
N LYS A 559 18.91 -6.82 7.73
CA LYS A 559 17.93 -6.96 6.64
C LYS A 559 18.53 -6.47 5.32
N PRO A 560 17.99 -6.92 4.15
CA PRO A 560 16.91 -7.90 3.98
C PRO A 560 17.38 -9.34 4.13
N PHE A 561 16.45 -10.27 4.38
CA PHE A 561 16.66 -11.72 4.33
C PHE A 561 15.42 -12.42 3.76
N ILE A 562 15.56 -13.67 3.33
CA ILE A 562 14.47 -14.52 2.84
C ILE A 562 13.91 -15.34 4.01
N GLY A 563 12.62 -15.66 3.97
CA GLY A 563 11.98 -16.45 5.01
C GLY A 563 12.02 -15.82 6.40
N ALA A 564 12.23 -16.63 7.43
CA ALA A 564 12.15 -16.22 8.83
C ALA A 564 13.45 -15.65 9.42
N GLY A 565 14.56 -15.70 8.68
CA GLY A 565 15.87 -15.25 9.15
C GLY A 565 16.99 -15.75 8.26
N TYR A 566 18.21 -15.68 8.74
CA TYR A 566 19.39 -16.19 8.05
C TYR A 566 20.36 -16.84 9.04
N ARG A 567 21.28 -17.64 8.55
CA ARG A 567 22.36 -18.26 9.34
C ARG A 567 23.70 -17.65 9.00
N TYR A 568 24.64 -17.78 9.91
CA TYR A 568 26.04 -17.41 9.68
C TYR A 568 26.99 -18.30 10.43
N ALA A 569 28.21 -18.48 9.88
CA ALA A 569 29.31 -19.19 10.49
C ALA A 569 30.57 -18.34 10.47
N GLY A 570 31.54 -18.66 11.35
CA GLY A 570 32.79 -17.94 11.45
C GLY A 570 32.79 -16.72 12.38
N SER A 571 33.86 -15.92 12.33
CA SER A 571 34.07 -14.74 13.17
C SER A 571 34.79 -13.65 12.40
N LYS A 572 34.53 -12.39 12.76
CA LYS A 572 35.11 -11.22 12.09
C LYS A 572 36.63 -11.29 12.06
N GLY A 573 37.20 -11.26 10.84
CA GLY A 573 38.63 -11.19 10.61
C GLY A 573 39.41 -12.44 11.01
N VAL A 574 38.72 -13.56 11.31
CA VAL A 574 39.35 -14.84 11.68
C VAL A 574 39.22 -15.83 10.54
N ALA A 575 40.31 -16.54 10.23
CA ALA A 575 40.28 -17.62 9.26
C ALA A 575 39.41 -18.78 9.78
N ASN A 576 38.52 -19.28 8.94
CA ASN A 576 37.62 -20.37 9.28
C ASN A 576 38.35 -21.74 9.13
N ASP A 577 38.01 -22.68 9.98
CA ASP A 577 38.57 -24.06 9.99
C ASP A 577 38.00 -24.95 8.88
N GLY A 578 37.00 -24.45 8.13
CA GLY A 578 36.34 -25.19 7.06
C GLY A 578 35.33 -26.26 7.53
N SER A 579 35.05 -26.33 8.83
CA SER A 579 34.16 -27.36 9.40
C SER A 579 32.68 -27.07 9.13
N ALA A 580 32.29 -25.78 8.97
CA ALA A 580 30.90 -25.41 8.76
C ALA A 580 30.49 -25.54 7.29
N THR A 581 29.48 -26.37 7.01
CA THR A 581 28.90 -26.54 5.69
C THR A 581 27.38 -26.59 5.75
N ALA A 582 26.72 -26.05 4.71
CA ALA A 582 25.29 -26.13 4.47
C ALA A 582 25.05 -26.84 3.14
N THR A 583 24.18 -27.83 3.13
CA THR A 583 23.91 -28.65 1.94
C THR A 583 22.43 -28.67 1.65
N PHE A 584 22.06 -28.25 0.43
CA PHE A 584 20.69 -28.37 -0.12
C PHE A 584 20.64 -29.52 -1.10
N ARG A 585 19.48 -30.21 -1.15
CA ARG A 585 19.21 -31.28 -2.10
C ARG A 585 17.86 -31.04 -2.76
N PHE A 586 17.81 -31.09 -4.08
CA PHE A 586 16.58 -30.93 -4.84
C PHE A 586 16.64 -31.59 -6.19
N THR A 587 15.50 -31.85 -6.79
CA THR A 587 15.40 -32.39 -8.15
C THR A 587 14.84 -31.31 -9.07
N PRO A 588 15.60 -30.84 -10.09
CA PRO A 588 15.10 -29.85 -11.03
C PRO A 588 13.90 -30.38 -11.82
N PRO A 589 12.82 -29.60 -11.99
CA PRO A 589 11.64 -30.03 -12.73
C PRO A 589 11.91 -30.18 -14.25
N ARG A 590 12.93 -29.50 -14.76
CA ARG A 590 13.36 -29.57 -16.18
C ARG A 590 14.88 -29.45 -16.29
N ALA A 591 15.44 -30.00 -17.36
CA ALA A 591 16.83 -29.83 -17.73
C ALA A 591 17.02 -28.44 -18.37
N GLY A 592 18.23 -27.87 -18.23
CA GLY A 592 18.58 -26.59 -18.87
C GLY A 592 19.67 -25.85 -18.12
N ILE A 593 19.98 -24.65 -18.61
CA ILE A 593 20.86 -23.70 -17.91
C ILE A 593 19.99 -22.91 -16.95
N TYR A 594 20.44 -22.79 -15.70
CA TYR A 594 19.79 -21.98 -14.67
C TYR A 594 20.72 -20.87 -14.23
N GLN A 595 20.21 -19.62 -14.21
CA GLN A 595 20.88 -18.52 -13.53
C GLN A 595 20.79 -18.76 -12.03
N VAL A 596 21.92 -18.57 -11.34
CA VAL A 596 22.04 -18.77 -9.89
C VAL A 596 22.25 -17.43 -9.22
N SER A 597 21.37 -17.09 -8.31
CA SER A 597 21.49 -15.91 -7.45
C SER A 597 21.54 -16.32 -5.99
N MET A 598 22.31 -15.58 -5.19
CA MET A 598 22.48 -15.81 -3.76
C MET A 598 21.98 -14.63 -2.95
N ALA A 599 21.16 -14.88 -1.92
CA ALA A 599 20.78 -13.91 -0.91
C ALA A 599 21.79 -13.93 0.24
N TYR A 600 22.18 -12.77 0.72
CA TYR A 600 23.02 -12.59 1.92
C TYR A 600 22.91 -11.15 2.42
N THR A 601 23.30 -10.91 3.67
CA THR A 601 23.39 -9.56 4.24
C THR A 601 24.82 -9.03 4.12
N PRO A 602 25.10 -8.07 3.22
CA PRO A 602 26.46 -7.54 2.96
C PRO A 602 26.99 -6.76 4.16
N ASP A 603 28.28 -6.89 4.43
CA ASP A 603 29.02 -6.10 5.42
C ASP A 603 30.53 -6.35 5.29
N ALA A 604 31.36 -5.37 5.58
CA ALA A 604 32.84 -5.48 5.50
C ALA A 604 33.45 -6.60 6.37
N SER A 605 32.70 -7.16 7.32
CA SER A 605 33.13 -8.30 8.15
C SER A 605 32.87 -9.66 7.49
N ARG A 606 32.25 -9.70 6.32
CA ARG A 606 31.92 -10.94 5.60
C ARG A 606 33.13 -11.48 4.84
N ALA A 607 33.08 -12.78 4.57
CA ALA A 607 34.07 -13.42 3.74
C ALA A 607 33.94 -13.00 2.27
N ILE A 608 35.07 -12.76 1.63
CA ILE A 608 35.16 -12.28 0.24
C ILE A 608 35.25 -13.40 -0.80
N ASN A 609 35.31 -14.66 -0.35
CA ASN A 609 35.57 -15.83 -1.19
C ASN A 609 34.76 -17.06 -0.76
N VAL A 610 33.47 -16.87 -0.45
CA VAL A 610 32.59 -17.97 0.01
C VAL A 610 32.43 -19.00 -1.10
N PRO A 611 32.82 -20.28 -0.86
CA PRO A 611 32.68 -21.33 -1.85
C PRO A 611 31.22 -21.80 -1.93
N VAL A 612 30.67 -21.80 -3.15
CA VAL A 612 29.35 -22.35 -3.49
C VAL A 612 29.52 -23.36 -4.59
N SER A 613 29.19 -24.64 -4.37
CA SER A 613 29.33 -25.67 -5.35
C SER A 613 28.01 -26.37 -5.67
N PHE A 614 27.80 -26.68 -6.95
CA PHE A 614 26.68 -27.44 -7.48
C PHE A 614 27.17 -28.76 -8.06
N SER A 615 26.49 -29.86 -7.70
CA SER A 615 26.70 -31.17 -8.30
C SER A 615 25.36 -31.68 -8.84
N SER A 616 25.24 -31.85 -10.16
CA SER A 616 24.06 -32.35 -10.85
C SER A 616 24.46 -33.45 -11.82
N GLY A 617 24.23 -34.68 -11.43
CA GLY A 617 24.75 -35.87 -12.12
C GLY A 617 26.29 -35.91 -12.12
N THR A 618 26.88 -35.97 -13.32
CA THR A 618 28.35 -35.93 -13.48
C THR A 618 28.91 -34.52 -13.60
N LYS A 619 28.05 -33.49 -13.64
CA LYS A 619 28.46 -32.11 -13.81
C LYS A 619 28.66 -31.46 -12.43
N GLN A 620 29.79 -30.76 -12.31
CA GLN A 620 30.10 -29.96 -11.14
C GLN A 620 30.41 -28.51 -11.57
N THR A 621 29.86 -27.56 -10.86
CA THR A 621 30.09 -26.12 -11.07
C THR A 621 30.34 -25.48 -9.71
N SER A 622 31.31 -24.58 -9.63
CA SER A 622 31.66 -23.89 -8.38
C SER A 622 31.79 -22.39 -8.61
N PHE A 623 31.39 -21.63 -7.59
CA PHE A 623 31.50 -20.17 -7.55
C PHE A 623 32.25 -19.75 -6.29
N SER A 624 32.88 -18.58 -6.35
CA SER A 624 33.45 -17.88 -5.19
C SER A 624 32.69 -16.57 -5.03
N VAL A 625 32.02 -16.39 -3.90
CA VAL A 625 31.14 -15.25 -3.68
C VAL A 625 31.74 -14.29 -2.66
N ASP A 626 31.93 -13.04 -3.06
CA ASP A 626 32.30 -11.96 -2.16
C ASP A 626 31.02 -11.42 -1.48
N GLN A 627 30.84 -11.74 -0.20
CA GLN A 627 29.70 -11.32 0.60
C GLN A 627 29.93 -9.98 1.32
N SER A 628 31.10 -9.34 1.14
CA SER A 628 31.35 -7.99 1.65
C SER A 628 30.76 -6.90 0.73
N VAL A 629 30.48 -7.25 -0.53
CA VAL A 629 29.97 -6.33 -1.56
C VAL A 629 28.46 -6.19 -1.44
N ASP A 630 28.01 -4.93 -1.53
CA ASP A 630 26.56 -4.60 -1.52
C ASP A 630 25.82 -5.37 -2.63
N LEU A 631 24.58 -5.74 -2.30
CA LEU A 631 23.68 -6.31 -3.28
C LEU A 631 23.31 -5.24 -4.34
N PRO A 632 23.00 -5.65 -5.57
CA PRO A 632 22.51 -4.71 -6.57
C PRO A 632 21.34 -3.88 -6.04
N ALA A 633 21.32 -2.59 -6.35
CA ALA A 633 20.27 -1.70 -5.89
C ALA A 633 18.88 -2.29 -6.18
N GLY A 634 18.06 -2.42 -5.15
CA GLY A 634 16.72 -3.00 -5.26
C GLY A 634 16.63 -4.52 -5.28
N SER A 635 17.72 -5.25 -5.02
CA SER A 635 17.71 -6.72 -5.00
C SER A 635 18.02 -7.28 -3.61
N THR A 636 17.38 -8.39 -3.25
CA THR A 636 17.79 -9.25 -2.11
C THR A 636 18.79 -10.29 -2.54
N TYR A 637 18.94 -10.49 -3.85
CA TYR A 637 19.81 -11.49 -4.45
C TYR A 637 20.90 -10.83 -5.31
N ARG A 638 22.05 -11.51 -5.37
CA ARG A 638 23.12 -11.22 -6.31
C ARG A 638 23.29 -12.39 -7.26
N LEU A 639 23.27 -12.15 -8.55
CA LEU A 639 23.63 -13.14 -9.57
C LEU A 639 25.09 -13.59 -9.36
N ILE A 640 25.32 -14.87 -9.19
CA ILE A 640 26.65 -15.44 -8.98
C ILE A 640 27.14 -16.25 -10.19
N GLY A 641 26.26 -16.59 -11.12
CA GLY A 641 26.59 -17.32 -12.36
C GLY A 641 25.44 -18.16 -12.89
N SER A 642 25.76 -19.17 -13.70
CA SER A 642 24.80 -20.11 -14.27
C SER A 642 25.27 -21.55 -14.12
N VAL A 643 24.33 -22.49 -13.93
CA VAL A 643 24.61 -23.92 -13.81
C VAL A 643 23.76 -24.75 -14.78
N PRO A 644 24.32 -25.78 -15.41
CA PRO A 644 23.52 -26.74 -16.15
C PRO A 644 22.91 -27.77 -15.16
N LEU A 645 21.57 -27.87 -15.16
CA LEU A 645 20.84 -28.85 -14.36
C LEU A 645 20.23 -29.94 -15.23
N VAL A 646 20.09 -31.13 -14.68
CA VAL A 646 19.52 -32.30 -15.36
C VAL A 646 18.17 -32.63 -14.71
N SER A 647 17.11 -32.75 -15.51
CA SER A 647 15.77 -33.11 -14.99
C SER A 647 15.73 -34.48 -14.38
N ASN A 648 14.89 -34.65 -13.38
CA ASN A 648 14.68 -35.93 -12.65
C ASN A 648 15.93 -36.50 -12.01
N GLN A 649 16.99 -35.71 -11.80
CA GLN A 649 18.22 -36.10 -11.15
C GLN A 649 18.48 -35.18 -9.97
N GLU A 650 18.87 -35.76 -8.81
CA GLU A 650 19.17 -34.95 -7.63
C GLU A 650 20.35 -34.02 -7.91
N THR A 651 20.15 -32.76 -7.56
CA THR A 651 21.21 -31.74 -7.51
C THR A 651 21.53 -31.42 -6.07
N VAL A 652 22.82 -31.36 -5.77
CA VAL A 652 23.33 -31.00 -4.45
C VAL A 652 24.04 -29.67 -4.53
N VAL A 653 23.64 -28.73 -3.67
CA VAL A 653 24.30 -27.42 -3.51
C VAL A 653 24.99 -27.40 -2.16
N THR A 654 26.27 -27.06 -2.13
CA THR A 654 27.04 -26.95 -0.89
C THR A 654 27.64 -25.55 -0.76
N ILE A 655 27.44 -24.95 0.40
CA ILE A 655 28.04 -23.67 0.81
C ILE A 655 28.88 -23.98 2.05
N GLY A 656 30.12 -23.52 2.06
CA GLY A 656 31.03 -23.84 3.15
C GLY A 656 31.90 -22.68 3.59
N THR A 657 32.67 -22.95 4.65
CA THR A 657 33.61 -21.97 5.23
C THR A 657 35.07 -22.27 4.88
N THR A 658 35.35 -23.30 4.08
CA THR A 658 36.71 -23.70 3.72
C THR A 658 37.45 -22.58 2.99
N GLY A 659 38.63 -22.21 3.51
CA GLY A 659 39.49 -21.20 2.92
C GLY A 659 38.97 -19.75 3.03
N THR A 660 37.94 -19.53 3.84
CA THR A 660 37.37 -18.19 4.05
C THR A 660 37.91 -17.53 5.31
N THR A 661 37.86 -16.21 5.35
CA THR A 661 38.16 -15.38 6.53
C THR A 661 36.95 -14.42 6.77
N GLY A 662 36.45 -14.36 8.00
CA GLY A 662 35.27 -13.57 8.35
C GLY A 662 33.98 -14.38 8.38
N PHE A 663 32.85 -13.70 8.48
CA PHE A 663 31.56 -14.35 8.53
C PHE A 663 31.13 -14.86 7.15
N VAL A 664 30.67 -16.11 7.09
CA VAL A 664 29.98 -16.68 5.93
C VAL A 664 28.48 -16.66 6.20
N MET A 665 27.72 -15.98 5.33
CA MET A 665 26.27 -15.84 5.43
C MET A 665 25.58 -16.90 4.61
N LEU A 666 24.54 -17.50 5.17
CA LEU A 666 23.63 -18.44 4.53
C LEU A 666 22.20 -17.92 4.70
N ASP A 667 21.57 -17.56 3.59
CA ASP A 667 20.18 -17.10 3.53
C ASP A 667 19.44 -17.95 2.49
N ALA A 668 19.47 -17.59 1.23
CA ALA A 668 18.82 -18.37 0.18
C ALA A 668 19.63 -18.43 -1.12
N ILE A 669 19.42 -19.52 -1.88
CA ILE A 669 19.84 -19.66 -3.28
C ILE A 669 18.60 -19.64 -4.16
N HIS A 670 18.62 -18.86 -5.21
CA HIS A 670 17.54 -18.77 -6.20
C HIS A 670 18.07 -19.20 -7.58
N LEU A 671 17.37 -20.15 -8.20
CA LEU A 671 17.71 -20.72 -9.49
C LEU A 671 16.60 -20.45 -10.48
N ILE A 672 16.89 -19.72 -11.54
CA ILE A 672 15.92 -19.38 -12.60
C ILE A 672 16.41 -19.98 -13.93
N PRO A 673 15.58 -20.72 -14.67
CA PRO A 673 15.96 -21.23 -16.00
C PRO A 673 16.32 -20.08 -16.95
N ASP A 674 17.43 -20.23 -17.67
CA ASP A 674 17.96 -19.19 -18.59
C ASP A 674 17.12 -19.05 -19.88
N GLU A 675 16.51 -20.14 -20.33
CA GLU A 675 15.59 -20.17 -21.45
C GLU A 675 14.17 -20.41 -20.97
N ILE A 676 13.32 -19.41 -21.17
CA ILE A 676 11.87 -19.52 -21.08
C ILE A 676 11.37 -19.38 -22.51
N ASP A 677 10.85 -20.44 -23.07
CA ASP A 677 10.28 -20.46 -24.42
C ASP A 677 9.31 -19.28 -24.60
N GLY A 678 9.62 -18.36 -25.53
CA GLY A 678 8.74 -17.31 -25.97
C GLY A 678 8.79 -15.99 -25.19
N ALA A 679 9.72 -15.79 -24.27
CA ALA A 679 9.87 -14.50 -23.59
C ALA A 679 10.66 -13.51 -24.45
N GLU A 680 10.02 -12.42 -24.88
CA GLU A 680 10.74 -11.22 -25.33
C GLU A 680 11.66 -10.76 -24.18
N LYS A 681 12.98 -10.69 -24.47
CA LYS A 681 13.93 -10.08 -23.54
C LYS A 681 13.48 -8.65 -23.31
N LEU A 682 13.04 -8.32 -22.11
CA LEU A 682 12.75 -6.97 -21.73
C LEU A 682 14.09 -6.19 -21.79
N ASN A 683 14.23 -5.31 -22.78
CA ASN A 683 15.22 -4.27 -22.67
C ASN A 683 14.93 -3.48 -21.39
N PRO A 684 15.91 -3.27 -20.49
CA PRO A 684 15.71 -2.43 -19.35
C PRO A 684 15.17 -1.08 -19.85
N PRO A 685 14.12 -0.53 -19.26
CA PRO A 685 13.62 0.79 -19.64
C PRO A 685 14.79 1.77 -19.58
N SER A 686 14.91 2.60 -20.61
CA SER A 686 15.95 3.62 -20.71
C SER A 686 16.04 4.37 -19.39
N GLN A 687 17.25 4.56 -18.86
CA GLN A 687 17.51 5.23 -17.59
C GLN A 687 16.65 6.49 -17.49
N ARG A 688 15.73 6.53 -16.54
CA ARG A 688 15.15 7.80 -16.11
C ARG A 688 16.33 8.67 -15.67
N ARG A 689 16.47 9.82 -16.27
CA ARG A 689 17.30 10.87 -15.69
C ARG A 689 16.77 11.05 -14.27
N GLU A 690 17.63 10.91 -13.29
CA GLU A 690 17.37 11.32 -11.91
C GLU A 690 16.67 12.67 -11.98
N GLY A 691 15.54 12.79 -11.28
CA GLY A 691 14.68 13.95 -11.35
C GLY A 691 15.54 15.21 -11.26
N ALA A 692 15.39 16.08 -12.25
CA ALA A 692 16.12 17.31 -12.34
C ALA A 692 16.07 18.03 -10.98
N GLN A 693 17.18 18.08 -10.29
CA GLN A 693 17.39 19.11 -9.29
C GLN A 693 17.08 20.44 -9.98
N PRO A 694 16.41 21.39 -9.32
CA PRO A 694 16.15 22.69 -9.90
C PRO A 694 17.49 23.28 -10.31
N GLY A 695 17.60 23.57 -11.62
CA GLY A 695 18.84 23.96 -12.26
C GLY A 695 19.51 25.12 -11.53
N LYS A 696 20.79 24.98 -11.27
CA LYS A 696 21.69 26.13 -11.14
C LYS A 696 21.55 26.89 -12.44
N SER A 697 21.06 28.12 -12.37
CA SER A 697 21.14 29.11 -13.42
C SER A 697 22.61 29.21 -13.85
N GLN A 698 22.93 28.76 -15.04
CA GLN A 698 24.14 29.21 -15.70
C GLN A 698 23.90 30.68 -16.10
N GLU A 699 24.54 31.59 -15.39
CA GLU A 699 24.86 32.90 -15.94
C GLU A 699 25.74 32.63 -17.18
N GLN A 700 25.24 32.99 -18.35
CA GLN A 700 26.06 33.29 -19.52
C GLN A 700 26.11 34.80 -19.67
N ASN A 701 27.38 35.29 -19.81
CA ASN A 701 27.78 36.65 -20.16
C ASN A 701 26.99 37.22 -21.34
#